data_7fa151d3a8adfd49b8b56146631b66cf
#
_entry.id   7fa151d3a8adfd49b8b56146631b66cf
#
_cell.length_a   1.000
_cell.length_b   1.000
_cell.length_c   1.000
_cell.angle_alpha   90.00
_cell.angle_beta   90.00
_cell.angle_gamma   90.00
#
_symmetry.space_group_name_H-M   'P 1'
#
loop_
_entity.id
_entity.type
_entity.pdbx_description
1 polymer ?
#
loop_
_entity_poly.entity_id
_entity_poly.type
_entity_poly.pdbx_seq_one_letter_code
_entity_poly.pdbx_strand_id
1 'polypeptide(L)'
;MRIAVAALACLMLAPSGAGAVQPAKTRVQVSARIVRLVAGPIVAEVRRTPLRLRLLARGKTLVREQSDGGLFYERSGTVHELGAVRDARWVDGGVQLDVDTDEGSIATVTVRFLTRRTLEVELVPPDPAGVNAVGERLRSPSNEHIYGLTERLRDSPVIRPGVLDFSQDDINPPEVGSLDRRGETVEMRIIPTFSVYAPFYQSSLGYGLSVGGTTFGLFDLAKSDPSTVSVRFETASAPEARRLVFDLFAGPDYATILDEYTNLVGRPIVPPDWAFQHWRWRDELRIGTPAMLDGVPVNADLADDVLMYEQLGIPAGVYHFDRPVVVGNYGFARWEWDTTRMPNPDAMLASLARRGYHTTIWSGAWMCGSGPGDDGTEAQALGYIAPGPVGPPNCADVGGTSFILDVTNPGAQDWWRDKVADFVRRYGIQGIKLDRGEEHIPSQATDIWADGRTGREVLNAYPTLQARIHHDALASVFGDDFVLISRPSYTGTPHWSIFWGGDIAGSTSFGLGHGTDLGLRSAIISQQRAAFLGVPIWGSDTGGYYQFTDREVFARWIEFSTFSGVMEIGGHGTHAPWNMPTQPNYDQEMIDIYRRYTTLRATLQPYIVTAAREAAGGMPIVRPMPFADRRDHKLDDLWDQFLFGPDLLVAPIWKIGQRERTVYLPRGKWRSYWDPSKVLKGRRTVAVSVPLDMIPVFVRDGAKVRGP
;
A
#
# COMPACT_ATOMS: atom_id res chain seq x y z
N MET A 1 -21.38 -38.99 27.70
CA MET A 1 -21.54 -37.60 27.31
C MET A 1 -20.29 -37.24 26.46
N ARG A 2 -20.42 -37.33 25.14
CA ARG A 2 -19.31 -37.07 24.20
C ARG A 2 -19.36 -35.59 23.89
N ILE A 3 -18.34 -34.86 24.30
CA ILE A 3 -18.13 -33.45 23.93
C ILE A 3 -17.58 -33.47 22.52
N ALA A 4 -18.36 -32.97 21.58
CA ALA A 4 -17.91 -32.70 20.22
C ALA A 4 -17.04 -31.46 20.27
N VAL A 5 -15.74 -31.62 20.07
CA VAL A 5 -14.81 -30.51 19.79
C VAL A 5 -15.08 -30.11 18.34
N ALA A 6 -15.71 -28.96 18.17
CA ALA A 6 -15.83 -28.34 16.87
C ALA A 6 -14.45 -27.85 16.44
N ALA A 7 -13.88 -28.46 15.41
CA ALA A 7 -12.71 -27.95 14.73
C ALA A 7 -13.08 -26.59 14.10
N LEU A 8 -12.61 -25.51 14.71
CA LEU A 8 -12.66 -24.18 14.11
C LEU A 8 -11.60 -24.18 13.00
N ALA A 9 -12.05 -24.45 11.78
CA ALA A 9 -11.22 -24.25 10.60
C ALA A 9 -10.76 -22.79 10.61
N CYS A 10 -9.45 -22.57 10.56
CA CYS A 10 -8.85 -21.29 10.23
C CYS A 10 -9.37 -20.88 8.84
N LEU A 11 -10.54 -20.26 8.78
CA LEU A 11 -10.96 -19.51 7.61
C LEU A 11 -9.93 -18.38 7.48
N MET A 12 -9.10 -18.44 6.43
CA MET A 12 -8.54 -17.22 5.87
C MET A 12 -9.71 -16.24 5.76
N LEU A 13 -9.53 -15.02 6.31
CA LEU A 13 -10.49 -13.93 6.17
C LEU A 13 -10.57 -13.54 4.69
N ALA A 14 -11.25 -14.35 3.89
CA ALA A 14 -11.78 -13.88 2.63
C ALA A 14 -12.78 -12.78 2.99
N PRO A 15 -12.65 -11.57 2.41
CA PRO A 15 -13.65 -10.54 2.62
C PRO A 15 -15.01 -11.10 2.28
N SER A 16 -16.03 -10.78 3.09
CA SER A 16 -17.42 -11.24 2.92
C SER A 16 -18.10 -10.74 1.63
N GLY A 17 -17.34 -10.28 0.66
CA GLY A 17 -17.71 -9.89 -0.69
C GLY A 17 -16.90 -10.56 -1.81
N ALA A 18 -15.87 -11.35 -1.50
CA ALA A 18 -15.22 -12.16 -2.52
C ALA A 18 -16.19 -13.30 -2.90
N GLY A 19 -16.86 -13.18 -4.03
CA GLY A 19 -17.64 -14.26 -4.61
C GLY A 19 -16.76 -15.51 -4.67
N ALA A 20 -17.24 -16.64 -4.14
CA ALA A 20 -16.49 -17.89 -4.16
C ALA A 20 -15.98 -18.15 -5.58
N VAL A 21 -14.66 -18.05 -5.77
CA VAL A 21 -14.03 -18.32 -7.06
C VAL A 21 -14.37 -19.77 -7.45
N GLN A 22 -15.20 -19.94 -8.48
CA GLN A 22 -15.51 -21.29 -8.95
C GLN A 22 -14.28 -21.88 -9.64
N PRO A 23 -13.79 -23.06 -9.20
CA PRO A 23 -12.64 -23.71 -9.81
C PRO A 23 -12.81 -23.84 -11.33
N ALA A 24 -11.76 -23.54 -12.07
CA ALA A 24 -11.78 -23.68 -13.52
C ALA A 24 -11.98 -25.15 -13.90
N LYS A 25 -12.75 -25.42 -14.96
CA LYS A 25 -12.78 -26.74 -15.57
C LYS A 25 -11.37 -27.13 -16.00
N THR A 26 -10.72 -27.93 -15.19
CA THR A 26 -9.33 -28.37 -15.36
C THR A 26 -9.29 -29.79 -15.89
N ARG A 27 -8.54 -30.03 -16.96
CA ARG A 27 -8.25 -31.37 -17.44
C ARG A 27 -6.92 -31.82 -16.84
N VAL A 28 -6.94 -32.88 -16.06
CA VAL A 28 -5.72 -33.49 -15.49
C VAL A 28 -5.36 -34.76 -16.27
N GLN A 29 -4.08 -34.91 -16.57
CA GLN A 29 -3.50 -36.08 -17.23
C GLN A 29 -2.35 -36.59 -16.36
N VAL A 30 -2.42 -37.84 -15.93
CA VAL A 30 -1.39 -38.46 -15.10
C VAL A 30 -0.64 -39.51 -15.94
N SER A 31 0.67 -39.39 -16.00
CA SER A 31 1.58 -40.36 -16.59
C SER A 31 2.63 -40.85 -15.59
N ALA A 32 3.44 -41.81 -15.92
CA ALA A 32 4.52 -42.29 -15.06
C ALA A 32 5.57 -41.20 -14.74
N ARG A 33 5.72 -40.18 -15.61
CA ARG A 33 6.77 -39.17 -15.49
C ARG A 33 6.26 -37.79 -15.11
N ILE A 34 5.05 -37.43 -15.54
CA ILE A 34 4.52 -36.06 -15.46
C ILE A 34 3.03 -36.14 -15.13
N VAL A 35 2.60 -35.27 -14.20
CA VAL A 35 1.19 -34.87 -14.02
C VAL A 35 1.01 -33.55 -14.71
N ARG A 36 -0.02 -33.44 -15.55
CA ARG A 36 -0.32 -32.24 -16.36
C ARG A 36 -1.73 -31.75 -16.07
N LEU A 37 -1.87 -30.49 -15.64
CA LEU A 37 -3.12 -29.79 -15.44
C LEU A 37 -3.30 -28.77 -16.56
N VAL A 38 -4.45 -28.77 -17.24
CA VAL A 38 -4.73 -27.87 -18.37
C VAL A 38 -5.97 -27.04 -18.09
N ALA A 39 -5.81 -25.72 -18.01
CA ALA A 39 -6.88 -24.74 -17.86
C ALA A 39 -6.83 -23.74 -19.05
N GLY A 40 -7.45 -24.12 -20.17
CA GLY A 40 -7.39 -23.32 -21.41
C GLY A 40 -5.97 -23.19 -21.97
N PRO A 41 -5.42 -21.96 -22.12
CA PRO A 41 -4.08 -21.76 -22.66
C PRO A 41 -2.96 -21.97 -21.64
N ILE A 42 -3.29 -22.14 -20.36
CA ILE A 42 -2.35 -22.30 -19.26
C ILE A 42 -2.24 -23.76 -18.88
N VAL A 43 -1.00 -24.22 -18.69
CA VAL A 43 -0.68 -25.60 -18.34
C VAL A 43 0.28 -25.61 -17.16
N ALA A 44 -0.08 -26.31 -16.10
CA ALA A 44 0.85 -26.68 -15.05
C ALA A 44 1.36 -28.10 -15.28
N GLU A 45 2.65 -28.30 -15.19
CA GLU A 45 3.28 -29.60 -15.29
C GLU A 45 4.11 -29.90 -14.04
N VAL A 46 3.83 -31.03 -13.41
CA VAL A 46 4.58 -31.55 -12.27
C VAL A 46 5.36 -32.79 -12.74
N ARG A 47 6.68 -32.69 -12.81
CA ARG A 47 7.57 -33.85 -12.96
C ARG A 47 7.54 -34.67 -11.67
N ARG A 48 7.50 -35.99 -11.79
CA ARG A 48 7.29 -36.86 -10.62
C ARG A 48 8.58 -37.29 -9.93
N THR A 49 9.75 -37.21 -10.56
CA THR A 49 11.01 -37.68 -9.98
C THR A 49 12.21 -36.85 -10.42
N PRO A 50 12.82 -36.07 -9.54
CA PRO A 50 12.17 -35.52 -8.33
C PRO A 50 10.96 -34.64 -8.72
N LEU A 51 10.12 -34.33 -7.74
CA LEU A 51 9.03 -33.36 -7.95
C LEU A 51 9.61 -32.04 -8.45
N ARG A 52 9.10 -31.55 -9.59
CA ARG A 52 9.44 -30.21 -10.11
C ARG A 52 8.25 -29.63 -10.86
N LEU A 53 7.86 -28.40 -10.46
CA LEU A 53 6.77 -27.66 -11.03
C LEU A 53 7.25 -26.76 -12.18
N ARG A 54 6.44 -26.63 -13.22
CA ARG A 54 6.53 -25.56 -14.22
C ARG A 54 5.16 -25.10 -14.69
N LEU A 55 5.04 -23.79 -14.97
CA LEU A 55 3.84 -23.19 -15.53
C LEU A 55 4.13 -22.71 -16.95
N LEU A 56 3.23 -23.02 -17.88
CA LEU A 56 3.35 -22.66 -19.28
C LEU A 56 2.10 -21.90 -19.73
N ALA A 57 2.31 -20.93 -20.63
CA ALA A 57 1.23 -20.28 -21.37
C ALA A 57 1.45 -20.46 -22.86
N ARG A 58 0.46 -21.02 -23.57
CA ARG A 58 0.55 -21.31 -25.02
C ARG A 58 1.84 -22.04 -25.42
N GLY A 59 2.29 -22.99 -24.59
CA GLY A 59 3.50 -23.78 -24.80
C GLY A 59 4.82 -23.12 -24.40
N LYS A 60 4.83 -21.83 -24.06
CA LYS A 60 6.02 -21.13 -23.54
C LYS A 60 6.06 -21.26 -22.01
N THR A 61 7.20 -21.67 -21.46
CA THR A 61 7.41 -21.68 -20.00
C THR A 61 7.45 -20.24 -19.47
N LEU A 62 6.61 -19.95 -18.48
CA LEU A 62 6.59 -18.69 -17.74
C LEU A 62 7.49 -18.77 -16.51
N VAL A 63 7.33 -19.83 -15.71
CA VAL A 63 8.08 -20.08 -14.49
C VAL A 63 8.36 -21.59 -14.36
N ARG A 64 9.45 -21.94 -13.69
CA ARG A 64 9.80 -23.30 -13.32
C ARG A 64 10.67 -23.30 -12.09
N GLU A 65 10.57 -24.35 -11.30
CA GLU A 65 11.48 -24.61 -10.19
C GLU A 65 12.93 -24.80 -10.67
N GLN A 66 13.87 -24.61 -9.76
CA GLN A 66 15.29 -24.94 -9.96
C GLN A 66 15.49 -26.46 -10.15
N SER A 67 16.55 -26.81 -10.84
CA SER A 67 16.83 -28.24 -11.16
C SER A 67 17.27 -29.04 -9.96
N ASP A 68 17.95 -28.39 -9.02
CA ASP A 68 18.58 -28.96 -7.82
C ASP A 68 17.76 -28.77 -6.54
N GLY A 69 16.70 -27.94 -6.55
CA GLY A 69 15.77 -27.73 -5.45
C GLY A 69 14.58 -26.91 -5.86
N GLY A 70 13.39 -27.22 -5.34
CA GLY A 70 12.16 -26.48 -5.55
C GLY A 70 11.50 -26.18 -4.21
N LEU A 71 10.31 -26.77 -4.00
CA LEU A 71 9.62 -26.77 -2.71
C LEU A 71 10.47 -27.40 -1.62
N PHE A 72 10.53 -26.75 -0.46
CA PHE A 72 11.26 -27.22 0.72
C PHE A 72 10.56 -26.81 2.02
N TYR A 73 10.95 -27.46 3.12
CA TYR A 73 10.63 -27.00 4.47
C TYR A 73 11.88 -27.06 5.35
N GLU A 74 11.87 -26.29 6.44
CA GLU A 74 12.94 -26.27 7.43
C GLU A 74 12.45 -26.85 8.75
N ARG A 75 13.23 -27.77 9.32
CA ARG A 75 13.00 -28.33 10.63
C ARG A 75 14.28 -28.21 11.45
N SER A 76 14.20 -27.52 12.59
CA SER A 76 15.33 -27.32 13.49
C SER A 76 16.60 -26.79 12.80
N GLY A 77 16.43 -25.87 11.83
CA GLY A 77 17.52 -25.26 11.07
C GLY A 77 18.07 -26.08 9.90
N THR A 78 17.50 -27.26 9.64
CA THR A 78 17.86 -28.09 8.48
C THR A 78 16.82 -27.95 7.40
N VAL A 79 17.27 -27.71 6.15
CA VAL A 79 16.42 -27.68 4.96
C VAL A 79 16.17 -29.11 4.48
N HIS A 80 14.91 -29.44 4.24
CA HIS A 80 14.46 -30.72 3.72
C HIS A 80 13.84 -30.55 2.34
N GLU A 81 14.33 -31.34 1.38
CA GLU A 81 13.94 -31.32 -0.02
C GLU A 81 12.87 -32.37 -0.35
N LEU A 82 12.01 -32.04 -1.33
CA LEU A 82 11.01 -32.98 -1.83
C LEU A 82 11.57 -33.85 -2.95
N GLY A 83 11.35 -35.17 -2.80
CA GLY A 83 11.83 -36.20 -3.66
C GLY A 83 10.85 -36.68 -4.73
N ALA A 84 10.54 -37.99 -4.75
CA ALA A 84 9.65 -38.58 -5.73
C ALA A 84 8.18 -38.52 -5.34
N VAL A 85 7.31 -38.31 -6.30
CA VAL A 85 5.84 -38.42 -6.12
C VAL A 85 5.47 -39.91 -6.07
N ARG A 86 5.02 -40.39 -4.90
CA ARG A 86 4.55 -41.76 -4.67
C ARG A 86 3.17 -42.01 -5.26
N ASP A 87 2.23 -41.10 -4.93
CA ASP A 87 0.84 -41.22 -5.32
C ASP A 87 0.29 -39.86 -5.82
N ALA A 88 -0.78 -39.91 -6.61
CA ALA A 88 -1.44 -38.74 -7.16
C ALA A 88 -2.96 -38.97 -7.17
N ARG A 89 -3.67 -38.14 -6.38
CA ARG A 89 -5.13 -38.22 -6.22
C ARG A 89 -5.79 -36.96 -6.79
N TRP A 90 -6.93 -37.15 -7.41
CA TRP A 90 -7.74 -36.07 -7.93
C TRP A 90 -8.38 -35.26 -6.77
N VAL A 91 -8.31 -33.94 -6.91
CA VAL A 91 -9.05 -32.99 -6.07
C VAL A 91 -9.76 -32.00 -6.98
N ASP A 92 -10.69 -31.21 -6.41
CA ASP A 92 -11.39 -30.21 -7.20
C ASP A 92 -10.40 -29.18 -7.81
N GLY A 93 -10.48 -29.03 -9.12
CA GLY A 93 -9.59 -28.15 -9.90
C GLY A 93 -8.16 -28.65 -10.10
N GLY A 94 -7.76 -29.83 -9.54
CA GLY A 94 -6.36 -30.22 -9.53
C GLY A 94 -6.00 -31.62 -9.07
N VAL A 95 -4.86 -31.74 -8.42
CA VAL A 95 -4.26 -32.97 -7.94
C VAL A 95 -3.59 -32.77 -6.59
N GLN A 96 -3.75 -33.73 -5.70
CA GLN A 96 -2.98 -33.87 -4.46
C GLN A 96 -1.95 -34.98 -4.64
N LEU A 97 -0.73 -34.72 -4.22
CA LEU A 97 0.44 -35.57 -4.40
C LEU A 97 1.02 -35.96 -3.05
N ASP A 98 1.26 -37.24 -2.83
CA ASP A 98 2.07 -37.74 -1.73
C ASP A 98 3.53 -37.81 -2.22
N VAL A 99 4.43 -37.10 -1.54
CA VAL A 99 5.80 -36.84 -2.01
C VAL A 99 6.81 -37.29 -0.96
N ASP A 100 7.82 -38.09 -1.36
CA ASP A 100 8.94 -38.47 -0.50
C ASP A 100 9.72 -37.21 -0.08
N THR A 101 10.26 -37.26 1.13
CA THR A 101 11.23 -36.27 1.62
C THR A 101 12.58 -36.92 1.85
N ASP A 102 13.65 -36.16 1.92
CA ASP A 102 15.01 -36.62 2.21
C ASP A 102 15.17 -37.19 3.62
N GLU A 103 14.26 -36.89 4.55
CA GLU A 103 14.21 -37.54 5.89
C GLU A 103 13.40 -38.83 5.92
N GLY A 104 12.95 -39.33 4.76
CA GLY A 104 12.24 -40.63 4.64
C GLY A 104 10.76 -40.57 5.01
N SER A 105 10.18 -39.40 5.21
CA SER A 105 8.77 -39.17 5.51
C SER A 105 8.01 -38.77 4.25
N ILE A 106 6.69 -38.48 4.35
CA ILE A 106 5.82 -38.11 3.23
C ILE A 106 5.25 -36.72 3.48
N ALA A 107 5.52 -35.77 2.58
CA ALA A 107 4.86 -34.48 2.49
C ALA A 107 3.65 -34.59 1.54
N THR A 108 2.69 -33.66 1.72
CA THR A 108 1.57 -33.52 0.80
C THR A 108 1.72 -32.22 -0.01
N VAL A 109 1.62 -32.34 -1.34
CA VAL A 109 1.61 -31.17 -2.25
C VAL A 109 0.31 -31.16 -3.03
N THR A 110 -0.45 -30.08 -2.92
CA THR A 110 -1.67 -29.84 -3.71
C THR A 110 -1.39 -28.82 -4.79
N VAL A 111 -1.75 -29.14 -6.03
CA VAL A 111 -1.63 -28.23 -7.19
C VAL A 111 -2.98 -28.13 -7.85
N ARG A 112 -3.58 -26.95 -7.90
CA ARG A 112 -4.91 -26.77 -8.49
C ARG A 112 -5.09 -25.40 -9.16
N PHE A 113 -5.93 -25.34 -10.17
CA PHE A 113 -6.34 -24.08 -10.78
C PHE A 113 -7.56 -23.51 -10.07
N LEU A 114 -7.40 -22.33 -9.44
CA LEU A 114 -8.50 -21.55 -8.89
C LEU A 114 -9.29 -20.86 -10.00
N THR A 115 -8.59 -20.31 -10.98
CA THR A 115 -9.17 -19.74 -12.21
C THR A 115 -8.47 -20.34 -13.43
N ARG A 116 -8.80 -19.88 -14.66
CA ARG A 116 -8.05 -20.31 -15.86
C ARG A 116 -6.62 -19.76 -15.91
N ARG A 117 -6.25 -18.83 -15.01
CA ARG A 117 -4.96 -18.13 -15.00
C ARG A 117 -4.26 -18.18 -13.65
N THR A 118 -4.96 -18.56 -12.58
CA THR A 118 -4.42 -18.64 -11.23
C THR A 118 -4.24 -20.09 -10.83
N LEU A 119 -3.00 -20.48 -10.58
CA LEU A 119 -2.60 -21.79 -10.08
C LEU A 119 -2.19 -21.65 -8.61
N GLU A 120 -2.87 -22.35 -7.72
CA GLU A 120 -2.48 -22.47 -6.31
C GLU A 120 -1.60 -23.70 -6.13
N VAL A 121 -0.57 -23.55 -5.32
CA VAL A 121 0.31 -24.63 -4.85
C VAL A 121 0.37 -24.60 -3.33
N GLU A 122 0.02 -25.72 -2.70
CA GLU A 122 0.09 -25.90 -1.25
C GLU A 122 1.07 -27.02 -0.91
N LEU A 123 2.00 -26.74 -0.01
CA LEU A 123 2.89 -27.70 0.63
C LEU A 123 2.51 -27.85 2.10
N VAL A 124 2.12 -29.06 2.50
CA VAL A 124 1.96 -29.47 3.91
C VAL A 124 3.12 -30.39 4.25
N PRO A 125 4.05 -29.93 5.12
CA PRO A 125 5.18 -30.76 5.56
C PRO A 125 4.72 -32.00 6.33
N PRO A 126 5.50 -33.08 6.34
CA PRO A 126 5.23 -34.24 7.20
C PRO A 126 5.43 -33.82 8.67
N ASP A 127 4.55 -34.29 9.56
CA ASP A 127 4.59 -33.92 10.98
C ASP A 127 4.92 -32.43 11.20
N PRO A 128 3.92 -31.53 11.12
CA PRO A 128 4.18 -30.09 11.18
C PRO A 128 4.85 -29.62 12.48
N ALA A 129 4.87 -30.44 13.54
CA ALA A 129 5.58 -30.14 14.77
C ALA A 129 7.10 -29.97 14.48
N GLY A 130 7.68 -28.87 14.95
CA GLY A 130 9.09 -28.54 14.72
C GLY A 130 9.45 -27.95 13.34
N VAL A 131 8.52 -27.90 12.40
CA VAL A 131 8.73 -27.14 11.16
C VAL A 131 8.65 -25.65 11.47
N ASN A 132 9.69 -24.91 11.15
CA ASN A 132 9.83 -23.49 11.47
C ASN A 132 9.81 -22.57 10.23
N ALA A 133 10.08 -23.12 9.04
CA ALA A 133 9.91 -22.38 7.79
C ALA A 133 9.54 -23.32 6.62
N VAL A 134 9.00 -22.72 5.58
CA VAL A 134 8.62 -23.36 4.32
C VAL A 134 9.01 -22.45 3.15
N GLY A 135 9.28 -23.01 1.98
CA GLY A 135 9.71 -22.17 0.87
C GLY A 135 9.72 -22.85 -0.49
N GLU A 136 10.14 -22.05 -1.48
CA GLU A 136 10.17 -22.39 -2.90
C GLU A 136 11.38 -21.74 -3.59
N ARG A 137 12.00 -22.44 -4.55
CA ARG A 137 13.09 -21.92 -5.39
C ARG A 137 12.75 -22.00 -6.86
N LEU A 138 12.65 -20.84 -7.46
CA LEU A 138 12.30 -20.68 -8.87
C LEU A 138 13.52 -20.25 -9.69
N ARG A 139 13.64 -20.77 -10.91
CA ARG A 139 14.67 -20.34 -11.83
C ARG A 139 14.36 -18.94 -12.36
N SER A 140 15.34 -18.04 -12.24
CA SER A 140 15.28 -16.67 -12.72
C SER A 140 16.37 -16.43 -13.78
N PRO A 141 16.02 -16.25 -15.07
CA PRO A 141 16.97 -15.90 -16.11
C PRO A 141 17.45 -14.46 -15.95
N SER A 142 18.66 -14.15 -16.43
CA SER A 142 19.32 -12.84 -16.22
C SER A 142 18.57 -11.64 -16.83
N ASN A 143 17.65 -11.88 -17.74
CA ASN A 143 16.80 -10.86 -18.37
C ASN A 143 15.40 -10.77 -17.76
N GLU A 144 15.17 -11.38 -16.62
CA GLU A 144 13.93 -11.20 -15.86
C GLU A 144 13.99 -9.92 -15.06
N HIS A 145 12.93 -9.11 -15.11
CA HIS A 145 12.68 -7.98 -14.24
C HIS A 145 11.55 -8.34 -13.28
N ILE A 146 11.67 -7.92 -12.02
CA ILE A 146 10.77 -8.29 -10.92
C ILE A 146 10.27 -7.02 -10.25
N TYR A 147 8.95 -6.87 -10.11
CA TYR A 147 8.32 -5.67 -9.57
C TYR A 147 7.34 -6.02 -8.46
N GLY A 148 7.33 -5.25 -7.37
CA GLY A 148 6.37 -5.43 -6.28
C GLY A 148 7.00 -5.61 -4.91
N LEU A 149 6.38 -6.43 -4.06
CA LEU A 149 6.69 -6.75 -2.67
C LEU A 149 6.49 -5.59 -1.68
N THR A 150 7.03 -4.41 -1.94
CA THR A 150 6.87 -3.22 -1.12
C THR A 150 7.13 -1.95 -1.92
N GLU A 151 6.54 -0.85 -1.49
CA GLU A 151 6.84 0.49 -2.01
C GLU A 151 8.21 1.01 -1.56
N ARG A 152 8.79 0.44 -0.50
CA ARG A 152 10.07 0.89 0.09
C ARG A 152 11.19 0.89 -0.95
N LEU A 153 12.08 1.87 -0.80
CA LEU A 153 13.26 2.02 -1.66
C LEU A 153 14.43 1.16 -1.19
N ARG A 154 14.45 0.81 0.08
CA ARG A 154 15.42 -0.07 0.73
C ARG A 154 14.74 -1.06 1.65
N ASP A 155 15.26 -2.26 1.67
CA ASP A 155 14.91 -3.31 2.62
C ASP A 155 16.05 -3.59 3.60
N SER A 156 16.74 -2.57 4.06
CA SER A 156 17.71 -2.75 5.14
C SER A 156 17.05 -2.42 6.47
N PRO A 157 16.74 -3.40 7.30
CA PRO A 157 16.34 -3.14 8.67
C PRO A 157 17.57 -2.80 9.49
N VAL A 158 17.99 -1.54 9.51
CA VAL A 158 18.79 -1.06 10.63
C VAL A 158 17.82 -0.68 11.75
N ILE A 159 16.99 -1.61 12.17
CA ILE A 159 16.31 -1.50 13.45
C ILE A 159 17.37 -1.74 14.51
N ARG A 160 18.00 -0.70 14.99
CA ARG A 160 18.79 -0.77 16.22
C ARG A 160 17.82 -1.03 17.36
N PRO A 161 17.96 -2.12 18.13
CA PRO A 161 17.12 -2.35 19.29
C PRO A 161 17.12 -1.11 20.20
N GLY A 162 15.94 -0.52 20.43
CA GLY A 162 15.76 0.61 21.34
C GLY A 162 15.89 2.01 20.73
N VAL A 163 16.11 2.15 19.42
CA VAL A 163 16.09 3.44 18.73
C VAL A 163 14.87 3.50 17.83
N LEU A 164 13.89 4.31 18.22
CA LEU A 164 12.67 4.61 17.46
C LEU A 164 12.91 5.71 16.42
N ASP A 165 14.04 5.69 15.75
CA ASP A 165 14.30 6.67 14.70
C ASP A 165 13.85 6.10 13.35
N PHE A 166 12.57 6.27 13.08
CA PHE A 166 11.89 5.84 11.85
C PHE A 166 12.28 6.66 10.63
N SER A 167 12.97 7.77 10.84
CA SER A 167 13.22 8.77 9.81
C SER A 167 14.53 8.58 9.06
N GLN A 168 15.53 7.93 9.66
CA GLN A 168 16.90 8.05 9.16
C GLN A 168 17.27 7.06 8.06
N ASP A 169 16.71 5.86 8.04
CA ASP A 169 17.17 4.83 7.09
C ASP A 169 16.47 4.87 5.73
N ASP A 170 15.23 5.39 5.66
CA ASP A 170 14.49 5.53 4.40
C ASP A 170 14.66 6.90 3.75
N ILE A 171 15.00 7.90 4.53
CA ILE A 171 15.16 9.29 4.09
C ILE A 171 16.46 9.47 3.28
N ASN A 172 17.45 8.61 3.49
CA ASN A 172 18.77 8.71 2.89
C ASN A 172 19.32 7.38 2.38
N PRO A 173 18.74 6.79 1.36
CA PRO A 173 19.43 5.72 0.68
C PRO A 173 20.63 6.30 -0.09
N PRO A 174 21.88 5.82 0.09
CA PRO A 174 23.03 6.22 -0.73
C PRO A 174 22.80 5.91 -2.21
N GLU A 175 21.95 4.95 -2.52
CA GLU A 175 21.47 4.66 -3.87
C GLU A 175 19.98 4.44 -3.82
N VAL A 176 19.24 5.27 -4.51
CA VAL A 176 17.79 5.11 -4.63
C VAL A 176 17.51 3.90 -5.52
N GLY A 177 16.71 2.97 -5.02
CA GLY A 177 16.24 1.82 -5.78
C GLY A 177 15.54 2.22 -7.08
N SER A 178 15.30 1.25 -7.92
CA SER A 178 14.59 1.36 -9.19
C SER A 178 13.21 0.70 -9.10
N LEU A 179 12.50 0.56 -10.21
CA LEU A 179 11.27 -0.25 -10.25
C LEU A 179 11.60 -1.74 -10.19
N ASP A 180 12.67 -2.15 -10.88
CA ASP A 180 13.14 -3.52 -10.91
C ASP A 180 13.86 -3.86 -9.60
N ARG A 181 13.41 -4.90 -8.94
CA ARG A 181 13.93 -5.37 -7.67
C ARG A 181 14.86 -6.58 -7.79
N ARG A 182 15.12 -7.03 -9.01
CA ARG A 182 16.07 -8.12 -9.22
C ARG A 182 17.44 -7.78 -8.62
N GLY A 183 18.01 -8.71 -7.87
CA GLY A 183 19.27 -8.51 -7.15
C GLY A 183 19.10 -7.96 -5.71
N GLU A 184 17.87 -7.88 -5.22
CA GLU A 184 17.56 -7.47 -3.84
C GLU A 184 17.10 -8.65 -2.98
N THR A 185 17.19 -8.49 -1.66
CA THR A 185 16.45 -9.30 -0.68
C THR A 185 15.38 -8.43 -0.07
N VAL A 186 14.16 -8.97 0.10
CA VAL A 186 13.01 -8.24 0.62
C VAL A 186 12.40 -9.01 1.78
N GLU A 187 12.43 -8.41 2.97
CA GLU A 187 11.78 -8.98 4.15
C GLU A 187 10.30 -8.63 4.16
N MET A 188 9.43 -9.62 4.33
CA MET A 188 7.99 -9.46 4.53
C MET A 188 7.67 -9.28 6.01
N ARG A 189 8.07 -8.15 6.54
CA ARG A 189 7.76 -7.64 7.86
C ARG A 189 7.50 -6.16 7.73
N ILE A 190 6.28 -5.72 7.98
CA ILE A 190 5.93 -4.31 7.88
C ILE A 190 6.73 -3.49 8.88
N ILE A 191 7.32 -2.40 8.40
CA ILE A 191 8.02 -1.41 9.20
C ILE A 191 7.61 0.01 8.75
N PRO A 192 7.61 1.00 9.65
CA PRO A 192 7.39 2.41 9.32
C PRO A 192 8.63 2.98 8.61
N THR A 193 8.52 4.05 7.84
CA THR A 193 7.42 4.53 7.01
C THR A 193 7.55 3.86 5.62
N PHE A 194 6.85 4.27 4.56
CA PHE A 194 6.76 3.46 3.34
C PHE A 194 6.26 2.05 3.65
N SER A 195 5.06 1.99 4.20
CA SER A 195 4.54 0.79 4.86
C SER A 195 3.57 -0.01 3.99
N VAL A 196 3.56 0.21 2.67
CA VAL A 196 2.80 -0.61 1.73
C VAL A 196 3.58 -1.86 1.37
N TYR A 197 3.11 -3.00 1.84
CA TYR A 197 3.67 -4.33 1.64
C TYR A 197 2.62 -5.27 1.06
N ALA A 198 3.05 -6.21 0.25
CA ALA A 198 2.33 -7.44 -0.09
C ALA A 198 3.34 -8.51 -0.49
N PRO A 199 3.22 -9.76 -0.04
CA PRO A 199 4.08 -10.86 -0.48
C PRO A 199 3.72 -11.26 -1.92
N PHE A 200 3.69 -10.30 -2.81
CA PHE A 200 3.30 -10.41 -4.21
C PHE A 200 4.26 -9.65 -5.11
N TYR A 201 4.72 -10.31 -6.15
CA TYR A 201 5.49 -9.67 -7.21
C TYR A 201 5.00 -10.07 -8.62
N GLN A 202 5.34 -9.26 -9.59
CA GLN A 202 5.09 -9.50 -11.01
C GLN A 202 6.41 -9.61 -11.78
N SER A 203 6.49 -10.59 -12.67
CA SER A 203 7.65 -10.84 -13.50
C SER A 203 7.43 -10.39 -14.95
N SER A 204 8.49 -9.83 -15.55
CA SER A 204 8.52 -9.50 -16.98
C SER A 204 8.35 -10.74 -17.89
N LEU A 205 8.48 -11.94 -17.35
CA LEU A 205 8.24 -13.19 -18.08
C LEU A 205 6.75 -13.48 -18.31
N GLY A 206 5.84 -12.77 -17.58
CA GLY A 206 4.38 -12.89 -17.74
C GLY A 206 3.73 -13.77 -16.69
N TYR A 207 4.24 -13.76 -15.50
CA TYR A 207 3.61 -14.33 -14.31
C TYR A 207 3.69 -13.37 -13.13
N GLY A 208 2.82 -13.59 -12.14
CA GLY A 208 2.96 -13.06 -10.80
C GLY A 208 3.04 -14.21 -9.80
N LEU A 209 3.61 -13.96 -8.64
CA LEU A 209 3.63 -14.89 -7.51
C LEU A 209 3.18 -14.16 -6.26
N SER A 210 2.24 -14.76 -5.53
CA SER A 210 1.82 -14.30 -4.20
C SER A 210 1.97 -15.42 -3.18
N VAL A 211 2.41 -15.10 -1.97
CA VAL A 211 2.44 -16.04 -0.84
C VAL A 211 1.31 -15.71 0.11
N GLY A 212 0.56 -16.73 0.52
CA GLY A 212 -0.54 -16.61 1.48
C GLY A 212 -0.05 -16.50 2.92
N GLY A 213 -0.90 -15.93 3.79
CA GLY A 213 -0.63 -15.80 5.21
C GLY A 213 -0.01 -14.47 5.60
N THR A 214 0.26 -14.31 6.90
CA THR A 214 0.74 -13.05 7.50
C THR A 214 2.01 -13.25 8.35
N THR A 215 2.62 -14.43 8.32
CA THR A 215 3.90 -14.71 8.96
C THR A 215 5.03 -13.93 8.29
N PHE A 216 6.14 -13.76 8.99
CA PHE A 216 7.31 -13.12 8.41
C PHE A 216 7.94 -14.00 7.33
N GLY A 217 8.47 -13.36 6.30
CA GLY A 217 9.07 -14.04 5.17
C GLY A 217 10.22 -13.26 4.55
N LEU A 218 10.92 -13.93 3.66
CA LEU A 218 12.03 -13.36 2.90
C LEU A 218 11.91 -13.77 1.43
N PHE A 219 12.01 -12.79 0.55
CA PHE A 219 12.25 -12.99 -0.88
C PHE A 219 13.71 -12.68 -1.19
N ASP A 220 14.41 -13.63 -1.75
CA ASP A 220 15.70 -13.42 -2.40
C ASP A 220 15.48 -13.37 -3.91
N LEU A 221 15.58 -12.17 -4.47
CA LEU A 221 15.27 -11.91 -5.87
C LEU A 221 16.53 -12.03 -6.75
N ALA A 222 17.13 -13.21 -6.74
CA ALA A 222 18.38 -13.49 -7.44
C ALA A 222 19.58 -12.67 -6.91
N LYS A 223 19.60 -12.38 -5.61
CA LYS A 223 20.69 -11.68 -4.92
C LYS A 223 21.79 -12.66 -4.54
N SER A 224 21.46 -13.73 -3.81
CA SER A 224 22.43 -14.72 -3.36
C SER A 224 22.88 -15.65 -4.49
N ASP A 225 21.95 -16.05 -5.36
CA ASP A 225 22.20 -16.78 -6.60
C ASP A 225 21.56 -16.08 -7.77
N PRO A 226 22.33 -15.53 -8.73
CA PRO A 226 21.81 -14.80 -9.88
C PRO A 226 20.86 -15.60 -10.79
N SER A 227 20.75 -16.91 -10.61
CA SER A 227 19.87 -17.79 -11.39
C SER A 227 18.59 -18.19 -10.65
N THR A 228 18.42 -17.76 -9.37
CA THR A 228 17.36 -18.23 -8.47
C THR A 228 16.61 -17.10 -7.81
N VAL A 229 15.29 -17.10 -7.89
CA VAL A 229 14.40 -16.41 -6.96
C VAL A 229 14.01 -17.42 -5.88
N SER A 230 14.23 -17.07 -4.63
CA SER A 230 13.89 -17.91 -3.48
C SER A 230 12.90 -17.20 -2.56
N VAL A 231 11.95 -17.98 -2.07
CA VAL A 231 10.89 -17.53 -1.17
C VAL A 231 10.95 -18.39 0.08
N ARG A 232 11.02 -17.78 1.26
CA ARG A 232 11.08 -18.47 2.56
C ARG A 232 10.18 -17.75 3.55
N PHE A 233 9.20 -18.46 4.12
CA PHE A 233 8.29 -17.92 5.12
C PHE A 233 8.33 -18.74 6.40
N GLU A 234 8.22 -18.06 7.54
CA GLU A 234 8.01 -18.71 8.83
C GLU A 234 6.66 -19.42 8.82
N THR A 235 6.56 -20.50 9.59
CA THR A 235 5.30 -21.21 9.75
C THR A 235 4.45 -20.59 10.85
N ALA A 236 3.13 -20.76 10.76
CA ALA A 236 2.20 -20.39 11.81
C ALA A 236 2.52 -21.10 13.14
N SER A 237 2.11 -20.50 14.25
CA SER A 237 2.26 -21.09 15.58
C SER A 237 1.43 -22.36 15.74
N ALA A 238 0.20 -22.38 15.23
CA ALA A 238 -0.68 -23.54 15.24
C ALA A 238 -0.18 -24.63 14.26
N PRO A 239 0.11 -25.86 14.74
CA PRO A 239 0.69 -26.92 13.89
C PRO A 239 -0.15 -27.22 12.64
N GLU A 240 -1.47 -27.23 12.76
CA GLU A 240 -2.39 -27.49 11.65
C GLU A 240 -2.40 -26.39 10.56
N ALA A 241 -1.87 -25.21 10.89
CA ALA A 241 -1.72 -24.08 9.95
C ALA A 241 -0.32 -24.02 9.32
N ARG A 242 0.61 -24.90 9.68
CA ARG A 242 2.00 -24.91 9.18
C ARG A 242 2.07 -25.49 7.77
N ARG A 243 1.96 -24.62 6.81
CA ARG A 243 2.02 -24.92 5.37
C ARG A 243 2.55 -23.75 4.59
N LEU A 244 3.02 -23.97 3.37
CA LEU A 244 3.21 -22.95 2.38
C LEU A 244 2.00 -22.96 1.43
N VAL A 245 1.39 -21.84 1.19
CA VAL A 245 0.45 -21.64 0.09
C VAL A 245 0.97 -20.49 -0.75
N PHE A 246 1.11 -20.70 -2.05
CA PHE A 246 1.42 -19.63 -2.96
C PHE A 246 0.62 -19.76 -4.26
N ASP A 247 0.36 -18.63 -4.89
CA ASP A 247 -0.40 -18.53 -6.11
C ASP A 247 0.47 -18.01 -7.25
N LEU A 248 0.35 -18.66 -8.41
CA LEU A 248 0.97 -18.24 -9.65
C LEU A 248 -0.10 -17.71 -10.61
N PHE A 249 0.03 -16.44 -10.98
CA PHE A 249 -0.88 -15.76 -11.91
C PHE A 249 -0.25 -15.68 -13.29
N ALA A 250 -0.92 -16.21 -14.31
CA ALA A 250 -0.43 -16.15 -15.69
C ALA A 250 -1.13 -15.04 -16.49
N GLY A 251 -0.39 -14.07 -17.01
CA GLY A 251 -0.94 -12.94 -17.76
C GLY A 251 -0.15 -12.58 -19.00
N PRO A 252 -0.81 -12.08 -20.09
CA PRO A 252 -0.13 -11.49 -21.21
C PRO A 252 0.54 -10.16 -20.87
N ASP A 253 0.06 -9.49 -19.85
CA ASP A 253 0.47 -8.17 -19.35
C ASP A 253 0.26 -8.06 -17.85
N TYR A 254 0.79 -6.98 -17.26
CA TYR A 254 0.73 -6.70 -15.83
C TYR A 254 -0.71 -6.43 -15.35
N ALA A 255 -1.53 -5.80 -16.16
CA ALA A 255 -2.94 -5.53 -15.83
C ALA A 255 -3.74 -6.83 -15.63
N THR A 256 -3.55 -7.83 -16.50
CA THR A 256 -4.19 -9.15 -16.36
C THR A 256 -3.72 -9.86 -15.08
N ILE A 257 -2.44 -9.73 -14.73
CA ILE A 257 -1.90 -10.33 -13.50
C ILE A 257 -2.51 -9.65 -12.26
N LEU A 258 -2.61 -8.31 -12.26
CA LEU A 258 -3.28 -7.56 -11.19
C LEU A 258 -4.77 -7.90 -11.06
N ASP A 259 -5.47 -8.06 -12.18
CA ASP A 259 -6.88 -8.45 -12.18
C ASP A 259 -7.08 -9.83 -11.51
N GLU A 260 -6.26 -10.82 -11.86
CA GLU A 260 -6.30 -12.15 -11.21
C GLU A 260 -5.92 -12.08 -9.73
N TYR A 261 -4.86 -11.33 -9.37
CA TYR A 261 -4.42 -11.16 -7.99
C TYR A 261 -5.50 -10.49 -7.13
N THR A 262 -6.01 -9.33 -7.56
CA THR A 262 -7.03 -8.61 -6.78
C THR A 262 -8.37 -9.35 -6.74
N ASN A 263 -8.66 -10.18 -7.74
CA ASN A 263 -9.82 -11.09 -7.68
C ASN A 263 -9.69 -12.14 -6.55
N LEU A 264 -8.47 -12.56 -6.25
CA LEU A 264 -8.19 -13.53 -5.18
C LEU A 264 -8.18 -12.89 -3.79
N VAL A 265 -7.47 -11.76 -3.63
CA VAL A 265 -7.22 -11.15 -2.32
C VAL A 265 -8.22 -10.07 -1.90
N GLY A 266 -9.14 -9.72 -2.78
CA GLY A 266 -10.12 -8.65 -2.59
C GLY A 266 -9.92 -7.49 -3.57
N ARG A 267 -11.02 -7.10 -4.25
CA ARG A 267 -11.00 -5.97 -5.18
C ARG A 267 -10.75 -4.67 -4.42
N PRO A 268 -9.83 -3.81 -4.90
CA PRO A 268 -9.59 -2.52 -4.28
C PRO A 268 -10.84 -1.64 -4.24
N ILE A 269 -10.99 -0.89 -3.15
CA ILE A 269 -12.06 0.10 -3.01
C ILE A 269 -11.84 1.27 -3.98
N VAL A 270 -12.93 1.82 -4.51
CA VAL A 270 -12.93 3.07 -5.26
C VAL A 270 -13.70 4.10 -4.44
N PRO A 271 -13.05 5.12 -3.89
CA PRO A 271 -13.72 6.12 -3.08
C PRO A 271 -14.64 7.02 -3.92
N PRO A 272 -15.53 7.81 -3.32
CA PRO A 272 -16.41 8.73 -4.02
C PRO A 272 -15.62 9.82 -4.79
N ASP A 273 -16.26 10.41 -5.77
CA ASP A 273 -15.64 11.37 -6.72
C ASP A 273 -14.97 12.55 -6.01
N TRP A 274 -15.53 13.00 -4.88
CA TRP A 274 -14.97 14.12 -4.12
C TRP A 274 -13.61 13.81 -3.49
N ALA A 275 -13.28 12.55 -3.21
CA ALA A 275 -11.99 12.14 -2.64
C ALA A 275 -10.81 12.46 -3.59
N PHE A 276 -11.07 12.65 -4.89
CA PHE A 276 -10.05 13.01 -5.88
C PHE A 276 -9.82 14.51 -6.04
N GLN A 277 -10.55 15.34 -5.30
CA GLN A 277 -10.31 16.78 -5.23
C GLN A 277 -9.01 17.09 -4.50
N HIS A 278 -8.63 18.36 -4.42
CA HIS A 278 -7.50 18.80 -3.63
C HIS A 278 -7.85 18.80 -2.14
N TRP A 279 -6.97 18.19 -1.31
CA TRP A 279 -7.10 18.17 0.14
C TRP A 279 -6.18 19.21 0.77
N ARG A 280 -6.70 19.94 1.77
CA ARG A 280 -5.91 20.83 2.61
C ARG A 280 -5.88 20.33 4.04
N TRP A 281 -4.69 20.39 4.66
CA TRP A 281 -4.50 20.08 6.08
C TRP A 281 -3.28 20.78 6.67
N ARG A 282 -3.21 20.83 7.99
CA ARG A 282 -2.01 21.18 8.77
C ARG A 282 -1.78 20.10 9.79
N ASP A 283 -0.53 19.75 10.08
CA ASP A 283 -0.17 18.75 11.09
C ASP A 283 -0.68 19.27 12.43
N GLU A 284 -0.37 20.16 13.08
CA GLU A 284 -0.94 20.62 14.33
C GLU A 284 -1.65 21.97 14.16
N LEU A 285 -2.97 21.97 14.19
CA LEU A 285 -3.74 23.20 14.31
C LEU A 285 -3.44 23.84 15.68
N ARG A 286 -2.77 24.97 15.67
CA ARG A 286 -2.22 25.55 16.91
C ARG A 286 -3.33 26.07 17.85
N ILE A 287 -3.14 25.88 19.15
CA ILE A 287 -3.97 26.53 20.17
C ILE A 287 -3.60 28.01 20.17
N GLY A 288 -4.60 28.90 20.09
CA GLY A 288 -4.40 30.34 20.06
C GLY A 288 -5.71 31.09 20.19
N THR A 289 -5.66 32.42 20.00
CA THR A 289 -6.87 33.23 19.96
C THR A 289 -7.72 32.81 18.76
N PRO A 290 -9.00 32.40 18.95
CA PRO A 290 -9.85 32.02 17.85
C PRO A 290 -10.03 33.16 16.83
N ALA A 291 -10.09 32.79 15.57
CA ALA A 291 -10.48 33.69 14.49
C ALA A 291 -11.97 33.53 14.14
N MET A 292 -12.55 34.54 13.50
CA MET A 292 -13.96 34.52 13.14
C MET A 292 -14.14 33.91 11.74
N LEU A 293 -14.97 32.90 11.62
CA LEU A 293 -15.44 32.36 10.34
C LEU A 293 -16.97 32.35 10.35
N ASP A 294 -17.61 33.07 9.42
CA ASP A 294 -19.07 33.25 9.39
C ASP A 294 -19.69 33.77 10.71
N GLY A 295 -18.97 34.60 11.45
CA GLY A 295 -19.42 35.11 12.74
C GLY A 295 -19.25 34.18 13.90
N VAL A 296 -18.60 33.01 13.71
CA VAL A 296 -18.34 32.00 14.73
C VAL A 296 -16.85 31.96 15.05
N PRO A 297 -16.44 31.95 16.34
CA PRO A 297 -15.05 31.77 16.72
C PRO A 297 -14.63 30.31 16.43
N VAL A 298 -13.59 30.12 15.60
CA VAL A 298 -13.02 28.83 15.20
C VAL A 298 -11.51 28.85 15.39
N ASN A 299 -10.85 27.73 15.17
CA ASN A 299 -9.40 27.67 15.15
C ASN A 299 -8.82 28.66 14.11
N ALA A 300 -7.81 29.44 14.52
CA ALA A 300 -7.26 30.51 13.67
C ALA A 300 -6.54 29.99 12.43
N ASP A 301 -5.82 28.85 12.53
CA ASP A 301 -5.11 28.25 11.40
C ASP A 301 -6.10 27.72 10.36
N LEU A 302 -7.21 27.13 10.80
CA LEU A 302 -8.30 26.72 9.91
C LEU A 302 -8.95 27.91 9.19
N ALA A 303 -9.27 28.95 9.96
CA ALA A 303 -9.86 30.16 9.36
C ALA A 303 -8.92 30.79 8.32
N ASP A 304 -7.61 30.86 8.61
CA ASP A 304 -6.60 31.34 7.69
C ASP A 304 -6.60 30.55 6.39
N ASP A 305 -6.53 29.22 6.46
CA ASP A 305 -6.55 28.36 5.28
C ASP A 305 -7.81 28.58 4.42
N VAL A 306 -8.98 28.57 5.03
CA VAL A 306 -10.26 28.70 4.31
C VAL A 306 -10.41 30.06 3.66
N LEU A 307 -10.15 31.14 4.41
CA LEU A 307 -10.29 32.51 3.91
C LEU A 307 -9.23 32.85 2.84
N MET A 308 -8.00 32.34 3.02
CA MET A 308 -6.96 32.55 2.02
C MET A 308 -7.24 31.78 0.72
N TYR A 309 -7.80 30.57 0.80
CA TYR A 309 -8.20 29.84 -0.39
C TYR A 309 -9.31 30.54 -1.16
N GLU A 310 -10.31 31.10 -0.46
CA GLU A 310 -11.34 31.93 -1.08
C GLU A 310 -10.73 33.18 -1.73
N GLN A 311 -9.89 33.91 -1.00
CA GLN A 311 -9.25 35.13 -1.47
C GLN A 311 -8.36 34.94 -2.70
N LEU A 312 -7.59 33.86 -2.69
CA LEU A 312 -6.61 33.50 -3.73
C LEU A 312 -7.24 32.72 -4.90
N GLY A 313 -8.48 32.29 -4.78
CA GLY A 313 -9.16 31.47 -5.77
C GLY A 313 -8.52 30.08 -5.93
N ILE A 314 -8.08 29.47 -4.83
CA ILE A 314 -7.48 28.12 -4.80
C ILE A 314 -8.61 27.11 -4.55
N PRO A 315 -8.95 26.24 -5.52
CA PRO A 315 -9.99 25.24 -5.31
C PRO A 315 -9.50 24.15 -4.35
N ALA A 316 -10.33 23.81 -3.37
CA ALA A 316 -10.16 22.65 -2.51
C ALA A 316 -11.54 22.06 -2.20
N GLY A 317 -11.60 20.75 -2.02
CA GLY A 317 -12.85 20.06 -1.74
C GLY A 317 -12.80 19.22 -0.47
N VAL A 318 -11.64 19.02 0.12
CA VAL A 318 -11.48 18.27 1.36
C VAL A 318 -10.64 19.07 2.36
N TYR A 319 -11.15 19.20 3.58
CA TYR A 319 -10.37 19.68 4.72
C TYR A 319 -10.10 18.50 5.66
N HIS A 320 -8.85 18.14 5.82
CA HIS A 320 -8.43 17.09 6.72
C HIS A 320 -7.96 17.67 8.05
N PHE A 321 -8.55 17.17 9.12
CA PHE A 321 -8.14 17.49 10.49
C PHE A 321 -7.10 16.47 10.94
N ASP A 322 -5.83 16.87 10.91
CA ASP A 322 -4.75 16.07 11.45
C ASP A 322 -4.71 16.16 12.99
N ARG A 323 -3.82 15.43 13.61
CA ARG A 323 -3.65 15.38 15.07
C ARG A 323 -3.11 16.70 15.64
N PRO A 324 -3.38 17.06 16.89
CA PRO A 324 -4.39 16.52 17.78
C PRO A 324 -5.66 17.38 17.74
N VAL A 325 -6.72 16.87 17.20
CA VAL A 325 -8.01 17.59 17.19
C VAL A 325 -9.06 16.96 18.12
N VAL A 326 -8.87 15.70 18.51
CA VAL A 326 -9.63 15.04 19.55
C VAL A 326 -8.86 15.06 20.88
N VAL A 327 -9.57 14.83 21.97
CA VAL A 327 -9.03 14.97 23.33
C VAL A 327 -7.86 14.03 23.58
N GLY A 328 -6.84 14.56 24.25
CA GLY A 328 -5.64 13.85 24.68
C GLY A 328 -4.39 14.27 23.92
N ASN A 329 -3.24 13.78 24.37
CA ASN A 329 -2.00 14.03 23.67
C ASN A 329 -2.04 13.38 22.28
N TYR A 330 -1.80 14.14 21.24
CA TYR A 330 -1.95 13.73 19.85
C TYR A 330 -3.32 13.11 19.50
N GLY A 331 -4.39 13.37 20.30
CA GLY A 331 -5.74 12.88 20.02
C GLY A 331 -5.94 11.39 20.32
N PHE A 332 -5.22 10.81 21.27
CA PHE A 332 -5.30 9.38 21.57
C PHE A 332 -6.16 9.03 22.79
N ALA A 333 -6.72 10.00 23.52
CA ALA A 333 -7.45 9.70 24.74
C ALA A 333 -8.92 9.37 24.51
N ARG A 334 -9.63 10.13 23.69
CA ARG A 334 -11.08 9.98 23.48
C ARG A 334 -11.53 10.44 22.09
N TRP A 335 -12.56 9.81 21.54
CA TRP A 335 -13.26 10.27 20.35
C TRP A 335 -14.20 11.46 20.67
N GLU A 336 -13.62 12.55 21.13
CA GLU A 336 -14.30 13.81 21.41
C GLU A 336 -13.45 14.98 20.90
N TRP A 337 -14.05 16.05 20.36
CA TRP A 337 -13.30 17.24 19.96
C TRP A 337 -12.60 17.89 21.16
N ASP A 338 -11.34 18.22 21.00
CA ASP A 338 -10.64 19.14 21.92
C ASP A 338 -11.15 20.57 21.67
N THR A 339 -12.14 20.98 22.43
CA THR A 339 -12.78 22.32 22.29
C THR A 339 -11.85 23.48 22.66
N THR A 340 -10.71 23.22 23.31
CA THR A 340 -9.67 24.24 23.53
C THR A 340 -8.96 24.57 22.22
N ARG A 341 -8.70 23.56 21.40
CA ARG A 341 -8.08 23.70 20.09
C ARG A 341 -9.09 24.00 19.00
N MET A 342 -10.25 23.36 19.07
CA MET A 342 -11.32 23.40 18.07
C MET A 342 -12.61 23.96 18.68
N PRO A 343 -12.67 25.26 18.97
CA PRO A 343 -13.89 25.86 19.55
C PRO A 343 -15.05 25.76 18.55
N ASN A 344 -16.26 25.51 19.09
CA ASN A 344 -17.51 25.43 18.33
C ASN A 344 -17.46 24.43 17.14
N PRO A 345 -17.13 23.15 17.37
CA PRO A 345 -16.92 22.19 16.27
C PRO A 345 -18.14 22.04 15.36
N ASP A 346 -19.38 22.03 15.88
CA ASP A 346 -20.60 21.91 15.07
C ASP A 346 -20.75 23.09 14.09
N ALA A 347 -20.54 24.31 14.57
CA ALA A 347 -20.67 25.51 13.74
C ALA A 347 -19.50 25.62 12.72
N MET A 348 -18.30 25.21 13.11
CA MET A 348 -17.13 25.14 12.26
C MET A 348 -17.37 24.17 11.09
N LEU A 349 -17.81 22.94 11.38
CA LEU A 349 -18.10 21.92 10.37
C LEU A 349 -19.23 22.36 9.44
N ALA A 350 -20.30 22.99 9.98
CA ALA A 350 -21.35 23.57 9.17
C ALA A 350 -20.85 24.69 8.24
N SER A 351 -19.87 25.48 8.68
CA SER A 351 -19.23 26.51 7.86
C SER A 351 -18.41 25.92 6.71
N LEU A 352 -17.65 24.85 6.97
CA LEU A 352 -16.92 24.11 5.95
C LEU A 352 -17.85 23.46 4.92
N ALA A 353 -18.92 22.81 5.39
CA ALA A 353 -19.91 22.17 4.51
C ALA A 353 -20.60 23.17 3.58
N ARG A 354 -20.96 24.38 4.07
CA ARG A 354 -21.53 25.46 3.22
C ARG A 354 -20.58 25.91 2.11
N ARG A 355 -19.29 25.76 2.31
CA ARG A 355 -18.24 26.06 1.33
C ARG A 355 -17.94 24.90 0.39
N GLY A 356 -18.61 23.77 0.57
CA GLY A 356 -18.43 22.57 -0.24
C GLY A 356 -17.25 21.67 0.17
N TYR A 357 -16.71 21.87 1.37
CA TYR A 357 -15.70 20.96 1.88
C TYR A 357 -16.33 19.69 2.45
N HIS A 358 -15.81 18.56 2.03
CA HIS A 358 -15.88 17.29 2.76
C HIS A 358 -14.84 17.31 3.87
N THR A 359 -15.14 16.69 5.00
CA THR A 359 -14.25 16.70 6.16
C THR A 359 -13.77 15.30 6.52
N THR A 360 -12.48 15.18 6.81
CA THR A 360 -11.84 13.94 7.25
C THR A 360 -11.02 14.19 8.50
N ILE A 361 -10.77 13.14 9.28
CA ILE A 361 -10.03 13.22 10.53
C ILE A 361 -8.91 12.18 10.59
N TRP A 362 -7.84 12.49 11.31
CA TRP A 362 -6.77 11.56 11.61
C TRP A 362 -7.15 10.57 12.71
N SER A 363 -6.70 9.31 12.58
CA SER A 363 -6.79 8.26 13.59
C SER A 363 -5.54 7.40 13.59
N GLY A 364 -5.12 6.93 14.76
CA GLY A 364 -3.98 6.02 14.92
C GLY A 364 -4.37 4.66 15.50
N ALA A 365 -3.36 3.83 15.74
CA ALA A 365 -3.52 2.53 16.39
C ALA A 365 -3.51 2.60 17.92
N TRP A 366 -3.14 3.76 18.50
CA TRP A 366 -2.88 3.93 19.92
C TRP A 366 -4.06 4.56 20.64
N MET A 367 -4.21 4.18 21.91
CA MET A 367 -5.17 4.76 22.85
C MET A 367 -4.43 5.19 24.11
N CYS A 368 -4.80 6.33 24.68
CA CYS A 368 -4.30 6.76 25.99
C CYS A 368 -5.27 6.36 27.12
N GLY A 369 -4.71 6.02 28.27
CA GLY A 369 -5.44 5.82 29.51
C GLY A 369 -4.76 6.57 30.64
N SER A 370 -5.30 7.73 31.02
CA SER A 370 -4.83 8.54 32.15
C SER A 370 -5.86 8.63 33.27
N GLY A 371 -7.09 8.24 33.00
CA GLY A 371 -8.18 8.29 33.98
C GLY A 371 -9.50 7.75 33.45
N PRO A 372 -10.56 7.84 34.29
CA PRO A 372 -11.90 7.42 33.88
C PRO A 372 -12.39 8.19 32.63
N GLY A 373 -13.00 7.49 31.68
CA GLY A 373 -13.52 8.05 30.46
C GLY A 373 -12.54 8.05 29.29
N ASP A 374 -11.26 7.74 29.51
CA ASP A 374 -10.31 7.57 28.42
C ASP A 374 -10.45 6.19 27.77
N ASP A 375 -10.38 6.14 26.45
CA ASP A 375 -10.58 4.93 25.65
C ASP A 375 -9.59 3.82 26.02
N GLY A 376 -8.32 4.17 26.29
CA GLY A 376 -7.33 3.20 26.76
C GLY A 376 -7.64 2.58 28.11
N THR A 377 -8.16 3.39 29.07
CA THR A 377 -8.60 2.90 30.38
C THR A 377 -9.81 1.96 30.27
N GLU A 378 -10.78 2.32 29.44
CA GLU A 378 -11.96 1.50 29.16
C GLU A 378 -11.57 0.19 28.44
N ALA A 379 -10.75 0.28 27.39
CA ALA A 379 -10.26 -0.90 26.66
C ALA A 379 -9.50 -1.88 27.56
N GLN A 380 -8.66 -1.35 28.47
CA GLN A 380 -7.95 -2.18 29.44
C GLN A 380 -8.92 -2.91 30.39
N ALA A 381 -9.91 -2.20 30.90
CA ALA A 381 -10.91 -2.79 31.82
C ALA A 381 -11.77 -3.88 31.14
N LEU A 382 -11.99 -3.76 29.83
CA LEU A 382 -12.75 -4.72 29.01
C LEU A 382 -11.87 -5.88 28.48
N GLY A 383 -10.54 -5.81 28.62
CA GLY A 383 -9.62 -6.80 28.05
C GLY A 383 -9.48 -6.68 26.52
N TYR A 384 -9.59 -5.47 25.98
CA TYR A 384 -9.55 -5.18 24.54
C TYR A 384 -8.21 -4.62 24.05
N ILE A 385 -7.19 -4.71 24.90
CA ILE A 385 -5.83 -4.25 24.59
C ILE A 385 -4.95 -5.39 24.05
N ALA A 386 -4.05 -5.05 23.15
CA ALA A 386 -3.04 -5.95 22.61
C ALA A 386 -2.15 -6.54 23.72
N PRO A 387 -1.59 -7.75 23.53
CA PRO A 387 -0.64 -8.35 24.48
C PRO A 387 0.70 -7.62 24.46
N GLY A 388 1.53 -7.88 25.46
CA GLY A 388 2.91 -7.40 25.52
C GLY A 388 3.06 -6.00 26.11
N PRO A 389 4.24 -5.39 25.94
CA PRO A 389 4.52 -4.08 26.45
C PRO A 389 3.64 -3.03 25.77
N VAL A 390 3.25 -2.06 26.55
CA VAL A 390 2.41 -0.94 26.09
C VAL A 390 3.16 -0.15 25.02
N GLY A 391 2.42 0.44 24.11
CA GLY A 391 2.96 1.26 23.03
C GLY A 391 3.82 2.44 23.47
N PRO A 392 4.22 3.33 22.58
CA PRO A 392 5.22 4.35 22.85
C PRO A 392 4.79 5.34 23.92
N PRO A 393 5.72 6.13 24.48
CA PRO A 393 5.48 7.06 25.58
C PRO A 393 4.64 8.29 25.22
N ASN A 394 3.91 8.26 24.10
CA ASN A 394 3.13 9.42 23.61
C ASN A 394 2.02 9.87 24.55
N CYS A 395 1.60 9.03 25.50
CA CYS A 395 0.66 9.40 26.56
C CYS A 395 1.35 9.90 27.83
N ALA A 396 2.68 9.81 27.92
CA ALA A 396 3.44 10.20 29.12
C ALA A 396 3.31 11.70 29.45
N ASP A 397 3.20 12.55 28.43
CA ASP A 397 3.06 14.01 28.61
C ASP A 397 1.76 14.41 29.30
N VAL A 398 0.74 13.54 29.27
CA VAL A 398 -0.53 13.71 30.00
C VAL A 398 -0.62 12.81 31.23
N GLY A 399 0.49 12.18 31.65
CA GLY A 399 0.56 11.29 32.81
C GLY A 399 -0.14 9.94 32.59
N GLY A 400 -0.37 9.56 31.33
CA GLY A 400 -1.10 8.36 30.96
C GLY A 400 -0.23 7.20 30.47
N THR A 401 -0.88 6.07 30.26
CA THR A 401 -0.33 4.85 29.66
C THR A 401 -0.85 4.71 28.24
N SER A 402 0.00 4.33 27.30
CA SER A 402 -0.39 4.04 25.92
C SER A 402 -0.80 2.58 25.77
N PHE A 403 -1.88 2.35 25.05
CA PHE A 403 -2.40 1.03 24.72
C PHE A 403 -2.60 0.89 23.21
N ILE A 404 -2.57 -0.33 22.71
CA ILE A 404 -2.90 -0.69 21.34
C ILE A 404 -4.16 -1.56 21.37
N LEU A 405 -5.08 -1.33 20.45
CA LEU A 405 -6.31 -2.13 20.33
C LEU A 405 -5.97 -3.56 19.91
N ASP A 406 -6.56 -4.56 20.59
CA ASP A 406 -6.51 -5.93 20.10
C ASP A 406 -7.50 -6.12 18.95
N VAL A 407 -7.01 -5.89 17.73
CA VAL A 407 -7.79 -6.03 16.49
C VAL A 407 -8.15 -7.48 16.17
N THR A 408 -7.68 -8.46 16.93
CA THR A 408 -8.03 -9.89 16.78
C THR A 408 -9.20 -10.30 17.66
N ASN A 409 -9.52 -9.49 18.68
CA ASN A 409 -10.65 -9.71 19.59
C ASN A 409 -11.97 -9.18 18.98
N PRO A 410 -12.98 -10.03 18.70
CA PRO A 410 -14.24 -9.57 18.13
C PRO A 410 -14.95 -8.50 18.96
N GLY A 411 -14.92 -8.62 20.31
CA GLY A 411 -15.51 -7.62 21.19
C GLY A 411 -14.81 -6.25 21.08
N ALA A 412 -13.48 -6.24 20.95
CA ALA A 412 -12.70 -5.02 20.74
C ALA A 412 -12.99 -4.40 19.37
N GLN A 413 -13.16 -5.22 18.32
CA GLN A 413 -13.52 -4.76 16.98
C GLN A 413 -14.89 -4.04 17.00
N ASP A 414 -15.92 -4.67 17.61
CA ASP A 414 -17.26 -4.10 17.68
C ASP A 414 -17.28 -2.82 18.52
N TRP A 415 -16.64 -2.82 19.69
CA TRP A 415 -16.55 -1.67 20.57
C TRP A 415 -15.90 -0.46 19.89
N TRP A 416 -14.76 -0.66 19.19
CA TRP A 416 -14.05 0.43 18.51
C TRP A 416 -14.83 0.92 17.29
N ARG A 417 -15.37 0.00 16.47
CA ARG A 417 -16.23 0.35 15.34
C ARG A 417 -17.39 1.26 15.78
N ASP A 418 -18.07 0.92 16.89
CA ASP A 418 -19.23 1.67 17.34
C ASP A 418 -18.82 3.06 17.85
N LYS A 419 -17.70 3.20 18.57
CA LYS A 419 -17.15 4.52 18.97
C LYS A 419 -16.84 5.41 17.76
N VAL A 420 -16.16 4.85 16.77
CA VAL A 420 -15.84 5.57 15.52
C VAL A 420 -17.12 5.96 14.78
N ALA A 421 -18.06 5.04 14.63
CA ALA A 421 -19.34 5.28 13.95
C ALA A 421 -20.17 6.37 14.62
N ASP A 422 -20.21 6.39 15.95
CA ASP A 422 -20.93 7.42 16.71
C ASP A 422 -20.31 8.80 16.53
N PHE A 423 -18.98 8.90 16.58
CA PHE A 423 -18.29 10.16 16.33
C PHE A 423 -18.53 10.70 14.93
N VAL A 424 -18.31 9.86 13.88
CA VAL A 424 -18.44 10.31 12.48
C VAL A 424 -19.89 10.63 12.13
N ARG A 425 -20.87 9.92 12.70
CA ARG A 425 -22.31 10.19 12.55
C ARG A 425 -22.69 11.52 13.18
N ARG A 426 -22.23 11.77 14.42
CA ARG A 426 -22.55 12.99 15.14
C ARG A 426 -22.08 14.24 14.40
N TYR A 427 -20.89 14.20 13.86
CA TYR A 427 -20.21 15.38 13.31
C TYR A 427 -20.21 15.42 11.77
N GLY A 428 -20.74 14.40 11.09
CA GLY A 428 -20.75 14.33 9.62
C GLY A 428 -19.35 14.23 9.01
N ILE A 429 -18.40 13.59 9.70
CA ILE A 429 -17.01 13.39 9.23
C ILE A 429 -17.00 12.24 8.23
N GLN A 430 -16.77 12.55 6.95
CA GLN A 430 -16.90 11.61 5.83
C GLN A 430 -15.63 10.82 5.51
N GLY A 431 -14.60 10.88 6.35
CA GLY A 431 -13.41 10.06 6.12
C GLY A 431 -12.42 10.08 7.27
N ILE A 432 -11.49 9.11 7.18
CA ILE A 432 -10.44 8.91 8.18
C ILE A 432 -9.10 8.71 7.45
N LYS A 433 -8.06 9.43 7.92
CA LYS A 433 -6.65 9.14 7.61
C LYS A 433 -6.13 8.25 8.74
N LEU A 434 -5.91 6.96 8.41
CA LEU A 434 -5.58 5.91 9.35
C LEU A 434 -4.08 5.66 9.35
N ASP A 435 -3.45 6.06 10.44
CA ASP A 435 -2.00 6.08 10.60
C ASP A 435 -1.51 5.04 11.61
N ARG A 436 -0.22 4.74 11.59
CA ARG A 436 0.53 4.03 12.63
C ARG A 436 0.06 2.61 12.96
N GLY A 437 -0.66 1.94 12.05
CA GLY A 437 -1.07 0.54 12.20
C GLY A 437 0.06 -0.48 12.10
N GLU A 438 1.29 -0.03 11.96
CA GLU A 438 2.53 -0.83 11.92
C GLU A 438 3.50 -0.46 13.04
N GLU A 439 3.26 0.65 13.74
CA GLU A 439 4.15 1.16 14.78
C GLU A 439 3.84 0.55 16.14
N HIS A 440 4.88 0.02 16.78
CA HIS A 440 4.82 -0.55 18.14
C HIS A 440 3.81 -1.69 18.33
N ILE A 441 3.33 -2.29 17.26
CA ILE A 441 2.47 -3.46 17.35
C ILE A 441 3.28 -4.61 17.99
N PRO A 442 2.79 -5.24 19.08
CA PRO A 442 3.46 -6.38 19.70
C PRO A 442 3.73 -7.48 18.66
N SER A 443 5.01 -7.81 18.46
CA SER A 443 5.45 -8.66 17.34
C SER A 443 6.38 -9.82 17.75
N GLN A 444 6.44 -10.13 19.04
CA GLN A 444 7.23 -11.27 19.52
C GLN A 444 6.44 -12.57 19.42
N ALA A 445 7.17 -13.70 19.38
CA ALA A 445 6.54 -15.02 19.41
C ALA A 445 5.83 -15.32 20.75
N THR A 446 6.15 -14.55 21.80
CA THR A 446 5.53 -14.64 23.13
C THR A 446 4.29 -13.77 23.28
N ASP A 447 4.03 -12.86 22.36
CA ASP A 447 2.87 -11.98 22.39
C ASP A 447 1.67 -12.74 21.83
N ILE A 448 0.84 -13.32 22.68
CA ILE A 448 -0.32 -14.11 22.27
C ILE A 448 -1.56 -13.23 22.24
N TRP A 449 -2.13 -13.06 21.06
CA TRP A 449 -3.33 -12.27 20.80
C TRP A 449 -4.60 -13.06 21.12
N ALA A 450 -5.75 -12.39 21.18
CA ALA A 450 -7.00 -13.02 21.61
C ALA A 450 -7.46 -14.21 20.74
N ASP A 451 -7.11 -14.22 19.47
CA ASP A 451 -7.41 -15.32 18.54
C ASP A 451 -6.37 -16.49 18.59
N GLY A 452 -5.40 -16.40 19.47
CA GLY A 452 -4.34 -17.41 19.67
C GLY A 452 -3.13 -17.26 18.76
N ARG A 453 -3.12 -16.32 17.82
CA ARG A 453 -1.94 -16.01 16.99
C ARG A 453 -0.85 -15.31 17.80
N THR A 454 0.40 -15.51 17.39
CA THR A 454 1.54 -14.79 17.95
C THR A 454 1.69 -13.40 17.33
N GLY A 455 2.44 -12.52 17.98
CA GLY A 455 2.77 -11.21 17.43
C GLY A 455 3.44 -11.27 16.05
N ARG A 456 4.22 -12.33 15.77
CA ARG A 456 4.84 -12.56 14.46
C ARG A 456 3.83 -12.85 13.34
N GLU A 457 2.64 -13.31 13.70
CA GLU A 457 1.54 -13.54 12.75
C GLU A 457 0.60 -12.34 12.64
N VAL A 458 0.51 -11.52 13.69
CA VAL A 458 -0.45 -10.41 13.75
C VAL A 458 0.13 -9.11 13.22
N LEU A 459 1.43 -8.83 13.35
CA LEU A 459 2.03 -7.58 12.88
C LEU A 459 1.64 -7.28 11.41
N ASN A 460 1.82 -8.23 10.51
CA ASN A 460 1.47 -8.07 9.10
C ASN A 460 -0.05 -8.09 8.84
N ALA A 461 -0.83 -8.70 9.74
CA ALA A 461 -2.30 -8.72 9.64
C ALA A 461 -2.96 -7.44 10.18
N TYR A 462 -2.29 -6.76 11.11
CA TYR A 462 -2.84 -5.62 11.84
C TYR A 462 -3.41 -4.53 10.92
N PRO A 463 -2.70 -4.05 9.89
CA PRO A 463 -3.20 -3.01 8.99
C PRO A 463 -4.53 -3.37 8.33
N THR A 464 -4.67 -4.62 7.87
CA THR A 464 -5.90 -5.07 7.20
C THR A 464 -7.08 -5.15 8.17
N LEU A 465 -6.85 -5.65 9.39
CA LEU A 465 -7.88 -5.74 10.43
C LEU A 465 -8.30 -4.35 10.91
N GLN A 466 -7.34 -3.46 11.14
CA GLN A 466 -7.59 -2.07 11.54
C GLN A 466 -8.37 -1.31 10.45
N ALA A 467 -7.94 -1.41 9.19
CA ALA A 467 -8.62 -0.76 8.07
C ALA A 467 -10.07 -1.26 7.93
N ARG A 468 -10.32 -2.56 8.08
CA ARG A 468 -11.68 -3.13 8.05
C ARG A 468 -12.58 -2.54 9.14
N ILE A 469 -12.10 -2.44 10.39
CA ILE A 469 -12.89 -1.89 11.51
C ILE A 469 -13.33 -0.47 11.21
N HIS A 470 -12.42 0.39 10.72
CA HIS A 470 -12.71 1.78 10.39
C HIS A 470 -13.59 1.92 9.13
N HIS A 471 -13.35 1.07 8.12
CA HIS A 471 -14.21 0.98 6.94
C HIS A 471 -15.64 0.65 7.33
N ASP A 472 -15.85 -0.41 8.13
CA ASP A 472 -17.18 -0.87 8.55
C ASP A 472 -17.88 0.20 9.40
N ALA A 473 -17.14 0.96 10.22
CA ALA A 473 -17.67 2.11 10.94
C ALA A 473 -18.21 3.19 9.99
N LEU A 474 -17.39 3.62 9.03
CA LEU A 474 -17.76 4.64 8.04
C LEU A 474 -18.91 4.15 7.14
N ALA A 475 -18.83 2.93 6.64
CA ALA A 475 -19.86 2.33 5.79
C ALA A 475 -21.22 2.22 6.50
N SER A 476 -21.24 1.95 7.80
CA SER A 476 -22.47 1.89 8.59
C SER A 476 -23.20 3.24 8.69
N VAL A 477 -22.49 4.35 8.45
CA VAL A 477 -23.02 5.70 8.54
C VAL A 477 -23.32 6.30 7.17
N PHE A 478 -22.39 6.12 6.20
CA PHE A 478 -22.39 6.82 4.92
C PHE A 478 -22.63 5.92 3.71
N GLY A 479 -22.78 4.59 3.90
CA GLY A 479 -22.81 3.65 2.78
C GLY A 479 -21.48 3.66 2.02
N ASP A 480 -21.51 4.09 0.77
CA ASP A 480 -20.30 4.20 -0.09
C ASP A 480 -19.75 5.63 -0.19
N ASP A 481 -20.38 6.63 0.48
CA ASP A 481 -19.98 8.06 0.39
C ASP A 481 -19.00 8.45 1.49
N PHE A 482 -17.87 7.76 1.54
CA PHE A 482 -16.78 8.05 2.48
C PHE A 482 -15.41 7.74 1.87
N VAL A 483 -14.35 8.20 2.52
CA VAL A 483 -12.98 7.83 2.21
C VAL A 483 -12.24 7.32 3.44
N LEU A 484 -11.55 6.19 3.30
CA LEU A 484 -10.54 5.73 4.24
C LEU A 484 -9.20 5.73 3.52
N ILE A 485 -8.21 6.42 4.08
CA ILE A 485 -6.85 6.46 3.55
C ILE A 485 -5.90 5.95 4.62
N SER A 486 -5.12 4.92 4.32
CA SER A 486 -4.23 4.25 5.27
C SER A 486 -2.76 4.41 4.88
N ARG A 487 -1.87 4.47 5.89
CA ARG A 487 -0.42 4.38 5.66
C ARG A 487 0.00 2.93 5.45
N PRO A 488 -0.23 2.02 6.42
CA PRO A 488 0.22 0.65 6.26
C PRO A 488 -0.73 -0.19 5.40
N SER A 489 -0.14 -1.14 4.68
CA SER A 489 -0.86 -2.12 3.87
C SER A 489 -0.22 -3.49 3.96
N TYR A 490 -1.03 -4.52 3.94
CA TYR A 490 -0.63 -5.89 3.62
C TYR A 490 -1.66 -6.51 2.67
N THR A 491 -1.53 -7.80 2.36
CA THR A 491 -2.48 -8.52 1.48
C THR A 491 -3.93 -8.26 1.90
N GLY A 492 -4.75 -7.78 0.97
CA GLY A 492 -6.17 -7.53 1.17
C GLY A 492 -6.53 -6.14 1.73
N THR A 493 -5.60 -5.35 2.26
CA THR A 493 -5.89 -4.00 2.76
C THR A 493 -6.49 -3.07 1.69
N PRO A 494 -6.07 -3.12 0.39
CA PRO A 494 -6.67 -2.27 -0.65
C PRO A 494 -8.18 -2.48 -0.88
N HIS A 495 -8.76 -3.56 -0.38
CA HIS A 495 -10.20 -3.77 -0.38
C HIS A 495 -10.95 -2.79 0.54
N TRP A 496 -10.28 -2.27 1.56
CA TRP A 496 -10.87 -1.45 2.62
C TRP A 496 -10.45 0.02 2.57
N SER A 497 -9.31 0.33 1.95
CA SER A 497 -8.67 1.64 2.03
C SER A 497 -7.92 2.01 0.75
N ILE A 498 -7.75 3.33 0.51
CA ILE A 498 -6.74 3.89 -0.38
C ILE A 498 -5.51 4.28 0.45
N PHE A 499 -4.41 4.77 -0.16
CA PHE A 499 -3.12 4.89 0.54
C PHE A 499 -2.39 6.20 0.32
N TRP A 500 -1.54 6.54 1.31
CA TRP A 500 -0.49 7.53 1.13
C TRP A 500 0.87 6.98 1.59
N GLY A 501 1.98 7.57 1.11
CA GLY A 501 3.34 7.06 1.30
C GLY A 501 3.94 7.27 2.68
N GLY A 502 3.16 7.78 3.66
CA GLY A 502 3.66 8.09 4.99
C GLY A 502 4.54 9.34 5.03
N ASP A 503 5.36 9.46 6.07
CA ASP A 503 6.14 10.63 6.42
C ASP A 503 7.37 10.79 5.53
N ILE A 504 7.19 11.01 4.23
CA ILE A 504 8.29 11.24 3.29
C ILE A 504 8.94 12.58 3.61
N ALA A 505 10.27 12.62 3.68
CA ALA A 505 10.99 13.83 3.97
C ALA A 505 10.89 14.86 2.83
N GLY A 506 10.77 16.13 3.21
CA GLY A 506 11.07 17.26 2.31
C GLY A 506 12.55 17.39 2.04
N SER A 507 12.95 18.43 1.33
CA SER A 507 14.30 18.61 0.81
C SER A 507 15.42 18.83 1.83
N THR A 508 15.10 19.28 3.04
CA THR A 508 16.12 19.77 4.00
C THR A 508 16.03 19.12 5.37
N SER A 509 15.37 17.97 5.49
CA SER A 509 15.07 17.40 6.79
C SER A 509 16.32 16.99 7.60
N PHE A 510 16.32 17.39 8.86
CA PHE A 510 17.16 16.91 9.95
C PHE A 510 18.69 17.08 9.80
N GLY A 511 19.17 18.02 9.01
CA GLY A 511 20.61 18.34 8.96
C GLY A 511 21.49 17.22 8.39
N LEU A 512 20.92 16.26 7.68
CA LEU A 512 21.64 15.12 7.15
C LEU A 512 22.43 15.40 5.87
N GLY A 513 22.47 16.65 5.42
CA GLY A 513 23.39 17.12 4.37
C GLY A 513 23.21 16.50 2.97
N HIS A 514 22.06 15.87 2.72
CA HIS A 514 21.80 15.15 1.48
C HIS A 514 20.89 15.94 0.54
N GLY A 515 21.06 15.71 -0.75
CA GLY A 515 20.41 16.48 -1.81
C GLY A 515 18.90 16.62 -1.63
N THR A 516 18.43 17.81 -1.89
CA THR A 516 17.08 18.30 -1.67
C THR A 516 16.00 17.64 -2.54
N ASP A 517 16.38 16.77 -3.45
CA ASP A 517 15.53 16.06 -4.42
C ASP A 517 15.10 14.65 -3.96
N LEU A 518 15.71 14.10 -2.91
CA LEU A 518 15.49 12.70 -2.51
C LEU A 518 14.04 12.39 -2.09
N GLY A 519 13.39 13.28 -1.36
CA GLY A 519 12.02 13.08 -0.92
C GLY A 519 11.05 12.93 -2.10
N LEU A 520 11.06 13.87 -3.05
CA LEU A 520 10.22 13.83 -4.25
C LEU A 520 10.56 12.62 -5.15
N ARG A 521 11.85 12.30 -5.31
CA ARG A 521 12.28 11.11 -6.04
C ARG A 521 11.72 9.84 -5.41
N SER A 522 11.75 9.75 -4.10
CA SER A 522 11.18 8.63 -3.35
C SER A 522 9.68 8.49 -3.60
N ALA A 523 8.92 9.59 -3.52
CA ALA A 523 7.48 9.60 -3.81
C ALA A 523 7.16 9.11 -5.24
N ILE A 524 7.92 9.55 -6.24
CA ILE A 524 7.76 9.14 -7.65
C ILE A 524 7.98 7.63 -7.83
N ILE A 525 8.97 7.06 -7.16
CA ILE A 525 9.25 5.62 -7.27
C ILE A 525 8.24 4.82 -6.45
N SER A 526 7.95 5.23 -5.20
CA SER A 526 7.08 4.51 -4.28
C SER A 526 5.66 4.35 -4.82
N GLN A 527 5.05 5.42 -5.40
CA GLN A 527 3.72 5.29 -6.00
C GLN A 527 3.69 4.28 -7.17
N GLN A 528 4.77 4.18 -7.94
CA GLN A 528 4.86 3.22 -9.05
C GLN A 528 5.12 1.79 -8.54
N ARG A 529 5.89 1.61 -7.48
CA ARG A 529 6.04 0.32 -6.81
C ARG A 529 4.72 -0.14 -6.19
N ALA A 530 4.01 0.75 -5.49
CA ALA A 530 2.67 0.47 -4.93
C ALA A 530 1.68 0.02 -6.02
N ALA A 531 1.75 0.61 -7.22
CA ALA A 531 0.92 0.23 -8.35
C ALA A 531 1.10 -1.23 -8.78
N PHE A 532 2.31 -1.79 -8.70
CA PHE A 532 2.57 -3.21 -8.96
C PHE A 532 2.02 -4.15 -7.89
N LEU A 533 1.69 -3.63 -6.69
CA LEU A 533 1.19 -4.39 -5.55
C LEU A 533 -0.35 -4.52 -5.52
N GLY A 534 -1.05 -3.99 -6.51
CA GLY A 534 -2.52 -3.91 -6.47
C GLY A 534 -3.03 -2.80 -5.55
N VAL A 535 -2.23 -1.75 -5.34
CA VAL A 535 -2.59 -0.49 -4.69
C VAL A 535 -2.82 0.56 -5.77
N PRO A 536 -4.04 0.68 -6.30
CA PRO A 536 -4.29 1.48 -7.50
C PRO A 536 -4.43 2.98 -7.24
N ILE A 537 -4.70 3.37 -5.99
CA ILE A 537 -4.94 4.77 -5.58
C ILE A 537 -3.99 5.08 -4.42
N TRP A 538 -3.02 5.93 -4.70
CA TRP A 538 -1.96 6.32 -3.79
C TRP A 538 -1.64 7.80 -3.93
N GLY A 539 -1.19 8.45 -2.87
CA GLY A 539 -0.70 9.83 -2.86
C GLY A 539 0.47 10.01 -1.90
N SER A 540 0.93 11.24 -1.74
CA SER A 540 1.93 11.62 -0.75
C SER A 540 1.64 12.99 -0.19
N ASP A 541 2.13 13.26 1.01
CA ASP A 541 2.14 14.61 1.59
C ASP A 541 2.91 15.54 0.64
N THR A 542 2.21 16.49 0.03
CA THR A 542 2.79 17.36 -1.00
C THR A 542 3.77 18.35 -0.40
N GLY A 543 5.01 18.25 -0.81
CA GLY A 543 6.13 19.00 -0.24
C GLY A 543 6.94 18.19 0.77
N GLY A 544 6.50 16.98 1.09
CA GLY A 544 7.02 16.14 2.15
C GLY A 544 6.41 16.47 3.51
N TYR A 545 6.40 15.50 4.42
CA TYR A 545 5.83 15.67 5.76
C TYR A 545 6.74 16.49 6.66
N TYR A 546 8.02 16.10 6.75
CA TYR A 546 8.97 16.74 7.66
C TYR A 546 9.51 18.07 7.12
N GLN A 547 9.43 19.10 7.97
CA GLN A 547 10.06 20.43 7.86
C GLN A 547 9.66 21.31 6.66
N PHE A 548 10.27 22.50 6.62
CA PHE A 548 10.09 23.46 5.55
C PHE A 548 10.74 22.97 4.27
N THR A 549 9.93 22.75 3.29
CA THR A 549 10.38 22.33 1.99
C THR A 549 11.05 23.48 1.25
N ASP A 550 12.12 23.21 0.53
CA ASP A 550 12.69 24.15 -0.42
C ASP A 550 11.61 24.62 -1.43
N ARG A 551 11.69 25.90 -1.83
CA ARG A 551 10.74 26.52 -2.74
C ARG A 551 10.55 25.73 -4.04
N GLU A 552 11.66 25.32 -4.67
CA GLU A 552 11.57 24.56 -5.92
C GLU A 552 11.05 23.15 -5.69
N VAL A 553 11.42 22.48 -4.61
CA VAL A 553 10.90 21.15 -4.27
C VAL A 553 9.41 21.21 -4.04
N PHE A 554 8.90 22.23 -3.34
CA PHE A 554 7.46 22.38 -3.14
C PHE A 554 6.71 22.59 -4.45
N ALA A 555 7.21 23.46 -5.34
CA ALA A 555 6.64 23.66 -6.67
C ALA A 555 6.58 22.36 -7.46
N ARG A 556 7.71 21.63 -7.53
CA ARG A 556 7.79 20.38 -8.28
C ARG A 556 6.94 19.26 -7.68
N TRP A 557 6.75 19.28 -6.35
CA TRP A 557 5.87 18.32 -5.70
C TRP A 557 4.39 18.62 -5.94
N ILE A 558 3.98 19.89 -5.94
CA ILE A 558 2.62 20.29 -6.34
C ILE A 558 2.31 19.84 -7.77
N GLU A 559 3.26 20.04 -8.70
CA GLU A 559 3.16 19.55 -10.08
C GLU A 559 2.95 18.05 -10.14
N PHE A 560 3.75 17.28 -9.39
CA PHE A 560 3.67 15.83 -9.32
C PHE A 560 2.36 15.35 -8.70
N SER A 561 1.94 15.90 -7.56
CA SER A 561 0.73 15.50 -6.85
C SER A 561 -0.54 15.75 -7.65
N THR A 562 -0.53 16.72 -8.57
CA THR A 562 -1.63 16.95 -9.51
C THR A 562 -1.93 15.71 -10.36
N PHE A 563 -0.92 14.89 -10.62
CA PHE A 563 -0.99 13.64 -11.39
C PHE A 563 -0.76 12.40 -10.50
N SER A 564 -1.17 12.45 -9.24
CA SER A 564 -1.23 11.34 -8.30
C SER A 564 -2.68 10.91 -8.04
N GLY A 565 -2.88 9.75 -7.42
CA GLY A 565 -4.22 9.28 -7.03
C GLY A 565 -4.88 10.22 -6.03
N VAL A 566 -4.15 10.66 -5.01
CA VAL A 566 -4.56 11.64 -4.01
C VAL A 566 -3.67 12.87 -4.12
N MET A 567 -4.24 14.07 -4.01
CA MET A 567 -3.51 15.34 -3.92
C MET A 567 -3.82 15.99 -2.58
N GLU A 568 -2.97 15.72 -1.60
CA GLU A 568 -3.07 16.31 -0.26
C GLU A 568 -1.90 17.26 -0.02
N ILE A 569 -2.19 18.47 0.46
CA ILE A 569 -1.21 19.51 0.73
C ILE A 569 -1.25 19.88 2.20
N GLY A 570 -0.23 19.44 2.90
CA GLY A 570 -0.01 19.63 4.32
C GLY A 570 1.29 18.94 4.73
N GLY A 571 1.67 19.09 5.99
CA GLY A 571 2.88 18.51 6.55
C GLY A 571 3.21 19.13 7.90
N HIS A 572 4.33 18.75 8.49
CA HIS A 572 4.80 19.28 9.76
C HIS A 572 5.05 20.81 9.73
N GLY A 573 5.32 21.38 8.55
CA GLY A 573 5.21 22.83 8.30
C GLY A 573 3.80 23.22 7.90
N THR A 574 3.54 24.53 7.74
CA THR A 574 2.21 25.01 7.36
C THR A 574 1.87 24.71 5.89
N HIS A 575 2.87 24.57 5.02
CA HIS A 575 2.71 24.43 3.57
C HIS A 575 1.73 25.45 2.97
N ALA A 576 1.74 26.67 3.56
CA ALA A 576 0.86 27.78 3.21
C ALA A 576 1.66 28.91 2.53
N PRO A 577 1.68 28.99 1.19
CA PRO A 577 2.51 29.96 0.46
C PRO A 577 2.20 31.41 0.80
N TRP A 578 0.99 31.71 1.25
CA TRP A 578 0.59 33.06 1.67
C TRP A 578 1.16 33.48 3.01
N ASN A 579 1.72 32.56 3.81
CA ASN A 579 2.34 32.85 5.10
C ASN A 579 3.84 33.15 4.95
N MET A 580 4.18 34.08 4.07
CA MET A 580 5.53 34.43 3.66
C MET A 580 6.51 34.76 4.79
N PRO A 581 6.13 35.47 5.86
CA PRO A 581 7.06 35.80 6.93
C PRO A 581 7.60 34.56 7.67
N THR A 582 6.81 33.50 7.73
CA THR A 582 7.20 32.23 8.38
C THR A 582 7.77 31.21 7.39
N GLN A 583 7.66 31.50 6.09
CA GLN A 583 8.05 30.64 4.99
C GLN A 583 8.83 31.48 3.94
N PRO A 584 10.04 31.94 4.24
CA PRO A 584 10.72 32.98 3.45
C PRO A 584 11.06 32.56 2.01
N ASN A 585 10.96 31.27 1.70
CA ASN A 585 11.19 30.77 0.34
C ASN A 585 9.95 30.79 -0.56
N TYR A 586 8.78 31.20 -0.02
CA TYR A 586 7.56 31.29 -0.78
C TYR A 586 7.26 32.74 -1.19
N ASP A 587 6.77 32.92 -2.39
CA ASP A 587 6.48 34.23 -3.00
C ASP A 587 5.24 34.15 -3.88
N GLN A 588 4.92 35.23 -4.59
CA GLN A 588 3.76 35.28 -5.46
C GLN A 588 3.81 34.23 -6.58
N GLU A 589 4.98 33.92 -7.12
CA GLU A 589 5.13 32.85 -8.11
C GLU A 589 4.70 31.50 -7.53
N MET A 590 5.03 31.20 -6.26
CA MET A 590 4.58 30.00 -5.59
C MET A 590 3.07 29.92 -5.40
N ILE A 591 2.44 31.06 -5.06
CA ILE A 591 0.97 31.15 -4.97
C ILE A 591 0.33 30.88 -6.34
N ASP A 592 0.91 31.45 -7.39
CA ASP A 592 0.41 31.29 -8.77
C ASP A 592 0.57 29.85 -9.26
N ILE A 593 1.71 29.19 -8.97
CA ILE A 593 1.93 27.78 -9.25
C ILE A 593 0.91 26.93 -8.49
N TYR A 594 0.73 27.17 -7.19
CA TYR A 594 -0.21 26.44 -6.36
C TYR A 594 -1.64 26.52 -6.90
N ARG A 595 -2.13 27.74 -7.16
CA ARG A 595 -3.45 27.97 -7.75
C ARG A 595 -3.60 27.30 -9.11
N ARG A 596 -2.60 27.43 -9.99
CA ARG A 596 -2.61 26.83 -11.33
C ARG A 596 -2.81 25.32 -11.26
N TYR A 597 -2.04 24.62 -10.43
CA TYR A 597 -2.06 23.15 -10.38
C TYR A 597 -3.25 22.58 -9.62
N THR A 598 -3.76 23.26 -8.60
CA THR A 598 -5.02 22.87 -7.95
C THR A 598 -6.21 23.08 -8.86
N THR A 599 -6.22 24.17 -9.66
CA THR A 599 -7.23 24.40 -10.72
C THR A 599 -7.14 23.33 -11.82
N LEU A 600 -5.92 22.97 -12.21
CA LEU A 600 -5.71 21.88 -13.17
C LEU A 600 -6.23 20.55 -12.62
N ARG A 601 -5.96 20.24 -11.35
CA ARG A 601 -6.51 19.03 -10.66
C ARG A 601 -8.04 19.01 -10.73
N ALA A 602 -8.70 20.12 -10.43
CA ALA A 602 -10.16 20.23 -10.53
C ALA A 602 -10.65 20.04 -11.99
N THR A 603 -9.93 20.59 -12.98
CA THR A 603 -10.23 20.38 -14.41
C THR A 603 -10.10 18.91 -14.83
N LEU A 604 -9.11 18.21 -14.31
CA LEU A 604 -8.83 16.81 -14.61
C LEU A 604 -9.68 15.83 -13.80
N GLN A 605 -10.43 16.28 -12.77
CA GLN A 605 -11.18 15.38 -11.89
C GLN A 605 -12.07 14.37 -12.65
N PRO A 606 -12.86 14.73 -13.68
CA PRO A 606 -13.65 13.73 -14.42
C PRO A 606 -12.81 12.65 -15.11
N TYR A 607 -11.61 12.99 -15.57
CA TYR A 607 -10.66 12.05 -16.13
C TYR A 607 -10.08 11.12 -15.06
N ILE A 608 -9.71 11.69 -13.89
CA ILE A 608 -9.18 10.94 -12.74
C ILE A 608 -10.22 9.94 -12.23
N VAL A 609 -11.47 10.38 -12.04
CA VAL A 609 -12.59 9.53 -11.62
C VAL A 609 -12.81 8.38 -12.62
N THR A 610 -12.72 8.69 -13.93
CA THR A 610 -12.85 7.64 -14.96
C THR A 610 -11.73 6.61 -14.86
N ALA A 611 -10.47 7.04 -14.68
CA ALA A 611 -9.35 6.14 -14.49
C ALA A 611 -9.43 5.37 -13.16
N ALA A 612 -9.94 6.01 -12.10
CA ALA A 612 -10.13 5.38 -10.79
C ALA A 612 -11.12 4.22 -10.82
N ARG A 613 -12.15 4.27 -11.68
CA ARG A 613 -13.10 3.16 -11.83
C ARG A 613 -12.44 1.88 -12.34
N GLU A 614 -11.34 1.98 -13.07
CA GLU A 614 -10.53 0.80 -13.48
C GLU A 614 -9.82 0.14 -12.28
N ALA A 615 -9.66 0.87 -11.16
CA ALA A 615 -9.05 0.36 -9.93
C ALA A 615 -9.82 -0.81 -9.31
N ALA A 616 -11.14 -0.89 -9.50
CA ALA A 616 -11.94 -2.05 -9.11
C ALA A 616 -11.45 -3.37 -9.74
N GLY A 617 -10.76 -3.32 -10.90
CA GLY A 617 -10.06 -4.45 -11.53
C GLY A 617 -8.57 -4.50 -11.20
N GLY A 618 -8.11 -3.73 -10.21
CA GLY A 618 -6.69 -3.65 -9.82
C GLY A 618 -5.84 -2.72 -10.71
N MET A 619 -6.41 -2.09 -11.75
CA MET A 619 -5.64 -1.23 -12.64
C MET A 619 -5.30 0.09 -11.97
N PRO A 620 -4.01 0.46 -11.80
CA PRO A 620 -3.64 1.68 -11.10
C PRO A 620 -3.95 2.94 -11.93
N ILE A 621 -4.26 4.05 -11.22
CA ILE A 621 -4.36 5.38 -11.84
C ILE A 621 -2.98 5.81 -12.36
N VAL A 622 -1.95 5.66 -11.52
CA VAL A 622 -0.56 5.85 -11.92
C VAL A 622 0.00 4.52 -12.42
N ARG A 623 0.30 4.44 -13.71
CA ARG A 623 0.76 3.21 -14.37
C ARG A 623 2.26 3.32 -14.64
N PRO A 624 3.10 2.51 -13.99
CA PRO A 624 4.52 2.42 -14.32
C PRO A 624 4.74 2.19 -15.82
N MET A 625 5.85 2.67 -16.34
CA MET A 625 6.11 2.60 -17.79
C MET A 625 6.06 1.18 -18.39
N PRO A 626 6.45 0.10 -17.70
CA PRO A 626 6.28 -1.27 -18.21
C PRO A 626 4.83 -1.64 -18.59
N PHE A 627 3.82 -0.98 -17.99
CA PHE A 627 2.40 -1.17 -18.37
C PHE A 627 2.07 -0.65 -19.78
N ALA A 628 2.86 0.27 -20.31
CA ALA A 628 2.61 0.83 -21.66
C ALA A 628 2.90 -0.15 -22.78
N ASP A 629 3.99 -0.91 -22.70
CA ASP A 629 4.37 -1.96 -23.65
C ASP A 629 5.46 -2.87 -23.05
N ARG A 630 5.08 -4.02 -22.51
CA ARG A 630 6.00 -5.00 -21.90
C ARG A 630 7.12 -5.49 -22.85
N ARG A 631 7.00 -5.25 -24.15
CA ARG A 631 8.00 -5.66 -25.15
C ARG A 631 9.02 -4.57 -25.45
N ASP A 632 8.85 -3.40 -24.91
CA ASP A 632 9.79 -2.27 -25.07
C ASP A 632 10.70 -2.18 -23.84
N HIS A 633 11.83 -2.88 -23.90
CA HIS A 633 12.79 -2.98 -22.78
C HIS A 633 13.41 -1.66 -22.33
N LYS A 634 13.17 -0.55 -23.05
CA LYS A 634 13.51 0.79 -22.57
C LYS A 634 12.61 1.27 -21.44
N LEU A 635 11.47 0.60 -21.25
CA LEU A 635 10.48 0.92 -20.23
C LEU A 635 10.69 0.14 -18.93
N ASP A 636 11.47 -0.95 -18.94
CA ASP A 636 11.54 -1.91 -17.85
C ASP A 636 11.94 -1.27 -16.51
N ASP A 637 12.84 -0.29 -16.51
CA ASP A 637 13.23 0.43 -15.30
C ASP A 637 13.17 1.96 -15.45
N LEU A 638 12.24 2.44 -16.27
CA LEU A 638 12.05 3.87 -16.51
C LEU A 638 11.11 4.46 -15.44
N TRP A 639 11.65 4.77 -14.27
CA TRP A 639 10.93 5.20 -13.08
C TRP A 639 10.61 6.71 -13.03
N ASP A 640 11.33 7.55 -13.77
CA ASP A 640 11.21 9.02 -13.69
C ASP A 640 10.11 9.58 -14.62
N GLN A 641 9.27 8.71 -15.16
CA GLN A 641 8.04 9.03 -15.88
C GLN A 641 7.03 7.89 -15.75
N PHE A 642 5.75 8.18 -15.94
CA PHE A 642 4.66 7.21 -15.81
C PHE A 642 3.46 7.59 -16.67
N LEU A 643 2.53 6.66 -16.86
CA LEU A 643 1.22 6.99 -17.41
C LEU A 643 0.26 7.34 -16.26
N PHE A 644 -0.48 8.43 -16.41
CA PHE A 644 -1.57 8.82 -15.53
C PHE A 644 -2.90 8.54 -16.24
N GLY A 645 -3.63 7.53 -15.78
CA GLY A 645 -4.71 6.92 -16.54
C GLY A 645 -4.20 6.34 -17.86
N PRO A 646 -5.10 6.07 -18.84
CA PRO A 646 -4.72 5.47 -20.12
C PRO A 646 -3.99 6.42 -21.08
N ASP A 647 -4.15 7.74 -20.92
CA ASP A 647 -3.90 8.70 -22.00
C ASP A 647 -2.86 9.77 -21.71
N LEU A 648 -2.48 9.99 -20.45
CA LEU A 648 -1.48 10.99 -20.10
C LEU A 648 -0.15 10.33 -19.76
N LEU A 649 0.93 10.80 -20.36
CA LEU A 649 2.31 10.49 -19.98
C LEU A 649 2.85 11.70 -19.20
N VAL A 650 3.24 11.47 -17.96
CA VAL A 650 3.74 12.48 -17.02
C VAL A 650 5.20 12.21 -16.73
N ALA A 651 6.00 13.26 -16.75
CA ALA A 651 7.44 13.16 -16.51
C ALA A 651 7.90 14.20 -15.46
N PRO A 652 7.80 13.87 -14.16
CA PRO A 652 8.13 14.79 -13.08
C PRO A 652 9.56 15.30 -13.11
N ILE A 653 9.77 16.51 -12.63
CA ILE A 653 11.09 17.09 -12.41
C ILE A 653 11.46 16.86 -10.95
N TRP A 654 12.54 16.14 -10.72
CA TRP A 654 12.95 15.70 -9.38
C TRP A 654 14.35 16.19 -8.97
N LYS A 655 15.04 16.95 -9.85
CA LYS A 655 16.33 17.58 -9.56
C LYS A 655 16.17 19.08 -9.45
N ILE A 656 16.64 19.65 -8.35
CA ILE A 656 16.68 21.09 -8.15
C ILE A 656 17.53 21.76 -9.24
N GLY A 657 17.07 22.91 -9.75
CA GLY A 657 17.73 23.66 -10.81
C GLY A 657 17.57 23.07 -12.20
N GLN A 658 16.92 21.93 -12.36
CA GLN A 658 16.70 21.34 -13.67
C GLN A 658 15.70 22.16 -14.49
N ARG A 659 16.11 22.58 -15.69
CA ARG A 659 15.26 23.37 -16.62
C ARG A 659 15.10 22.73 -17.99
N GLU A 660 15.72 21.57 -18.18
CA GLU A 660 15.54 20.72 -19.36
C GLU A 660 15.57 19.26 -18.94
N ARG A 661 14.79 18.43 -19.62
CA ARG A 661 14.87 16.97 -19.48
C ARG A 661 14.50 16.26 -20.77
N THR A 662 14.90 15.00 -20.84
CA THR A 662 14.45 14.08 -21.89
C THR A 662 13.28 13.24 -21.41
N VAL A 663 12.33 12.97 -22.31
CA VAL A 663 11.16 12.12 -22.09
C VAL A 663 11.11 11.06 -23.17
N TYR A 664 10.99 9.80 -22.79
CA TYR A 664 10.78 8.70 -23.74
C TYR A 664 9.29 8.53 -24.03
N LEU A 665 8.88 8.75 -25.26
CA LEU A 665 7.52 8.52 -25.71
C LEU A 665 7.34 7.05 -26.10
N PRO A 666 6.50 6.26 -25.41
CA PRO A 666 6.25 4.87 -25.78
C PRO A 666 5.49 4.77 -27.10
N ARG A 667 5.28 3.54 -27.59
CA ARG A 667 4.55 3.28 -28.83
C ARG A 667 3.24 4.05 -28.93
N GLY A 668 3.00 4.72 -30.05
CA GLY A 668 1.78 5.50 -30.30
C GLY A 668 2.08 6.86 -30.93
N LYS A 669 1.12 7.74 -30.89
CA LYS A 669 1.27 9.16 -31.25
C LYS A 669 0.93 10.00 -30.02
N TRP A 670 1.65 11.09 -29.82
CA TRP A 670 1.59 11.90 -28.63
C TRP A 670 1.56 13.38 -28.98
N ARG A 671 0.91 14.21 -28.17
CA ARG A 671 0.93 15.68 -28.23
C ARG A 671 1.40 16.22 -26.90
N SER A 672 2.13 17.32 -26.89
CA SER A 672 2.35 18.02 -25.63
C SER A 672 1.00 18.49 -25.05
N TYR A 673 0.80 18.32 -23.78
CA TYR A 673 -0.41 18.81 -23.09
C TYR A 673 -0.48 20.35 -23.11
N TRP A 674 0.69 21.00 -23.00
CA TRP A 674 0.83 22.46 -22.96
C TRP A 674 0.84 23.12 -24.32
N ASP A 675 1.24 22.41 -25.38
CA ASP A 675 1.20 22.82 -26.79
C ASP A 675 0.79 21.64 -27.67
N PRO A 676 -0.52 21.47 -27.91
CA PRO A 676 -1.03 20.35 -28.67
C PRO A 676 -0.86 20.49 -30.20
N SER A 677 -0.21 21.55 -30.68
CA SER A 677 -0.09 21.86 -32.11
C SER A 677 0.68 20.80 -32.91
N LYS A 678 1.60 20.07 -32.27
CA LYS A 678 2.48 19.08 -32.91
C LYS A 678 2.19 17.66 -32.47
N VAL A 679 2.00 16.75 -33.42
CA VAL A 679 1.93 15.32 -33.19
C VAL A 679 3.33 14.72 -33.25
N LEU A 680 3.72 14.02 -32.22
CA LEU A 680 5.00 13.32 -32.09
C LEU A 680 4.78 11.82 -32.23
N LYS A 681 5.59 11.16 -33.04
CA LYS A 681 5.60 9.69 -33.16
C LYS A 681 6.34 9.12 -31.95
N GLY A 682 5.80 8.08 -31.33
CA GLY A 682 6.42 7.37 -30.21
C GLY A 682 7.64 6.52 -30.60
N ARG A 683 8.15 5.75 -29.63
CA ARG A 683 9.41 4.99 -29.66
C ARG A 683 10.64 5.87 -29.85
N ARG A 684 10.62 7.06 -29.27
CA ARG A 684 11.75 7.99 -29.29
C ARG A 684 11.81 8.84 -28.03
N THR A 685 12.99 9.35 -27.76
CA THR A 685 13.25 10.36 -26.73
C THR A 685 13.08 11.75 -27.33
N VAL A 686 12.50 12.67 -26.59
CA VAL A 686 12.36 14.10 -26.91
C VAL A 686 12.91 14.94 -25.78
N ALA A 687 13.58 16.04 -26.11
CA ALA A 687 14.02 17.04 -25.14
C ALA A 687 12.88 18.03 -24.91
N VAL A 688 12.69 18.43 -23.65
CA VAL A 688 11.64 19.35 -23.21
C VAL A 688 12.24 20.40 -22.28
N SER A 689 11.92 21.68 -22.54
CA SER A 689 12.19 22.75 -21.58
C SER A 689 11.19 22.67 -20.42
N VAL A 690 11.66 22.88 -19.20
CA VAL A 690 10.89 22.69 -17.96
C VAL A 690 11.08 23.86 -16.99
N PRO A 691 10.51 25.06 -17.31
CA PRO A 691 10.49 26.16 -16.37
C PRO A 691 9.85 25.71 -15.04
N LEU A 692 9.99 26.54 -14.00
CA LEU A 692 9.57 26.14 -12.65
C LEU A 692 8.07 25.87 -12.51
N ASP A 693 7.28 26.43 -13.39
CA ASP A 693 5.82 26.32 -13.39
C ASP A 693 5.27 25.26 -14.37
N MET A 694 6.14 24.35 -14.88
CA MET A 694 5.72 23.39 -15.90
C MET A 694 6.33 21.99 -15.72
N ILE A 695 5.48 21.02 -15.47
CA ILE A 695 5.80 19.60 -15.57
C ILE A 695 5.55 19.10 -17.00
N PRO A 696 6.45 18.33 -17.64
CA PRO A 696 6.19 17.71 -18.93
C PRO A 696 5.04 16.73 -18.87
N VAL A 697 4.03 16.96 -19.66
CA VAL A 697 2.88 16.07 -19.85
C VAL A 697 2.62 15.90 -21.34
N PHE A 698 2.39 14.67 -21.77
CA PHE A 698 2.00 14.34 -23.14
C PHE A 698 0.66 13.61 -23.14
N VAL A 699 -0.18 13.95 -24.09
CA VAL A 699 -1.49 13.33 -24.29
C VAL A 699 -1.40 12.37 -25.47
N ARG A 700 -1.98 11.19 -25.34
CA ARG A 700 -2.15 10.26 -26.45
C ARG A 700 -3.00 10.90 -27.55
N ASP A 701 -2.52 10.89 -28.78
CA ASP A 701 -3.21 11.51 -29.92
C ASP A 701 -4.61 10.89 -30.10
N GLY A 702 -5.62 11.74 -30.14
CA GLY A 702 -7.04 11.37 -30.20
C GLY A 702 -7.74 11.16 -28.86
N ALA A 703 -7.03 11.22 -27.74
CA ALA A 703 -7.63 11.12 -26.41
C ALA A 703 -8.45 12.40 -26.06
N LYS A 704 -9.53 12.20 -25.32
CA LYS A 704 -10.42 13.28 -24.86
C LYS A 704 -10.04 13.71 -23.43
N VAL A 705 -8.93 14.41 -23.31
CA VAL A 705 -8.50 15.01 -22.05
C VAL A 705 -8.67 16.53 -22.17
N ARG A 706 -9.27 17.16 -21.14
CA ARG A 706 -9.40 18.64 -21.12
C ARG A 706 -8.01 19.26 -21.08
N GLY A 707 -7.79 20.28 -21.90
CA GLY A 707 -6.57 21.06 -21.92
C GLY A 707 -6.38 21.91 -20.64
N PRO A 708 -5.17 22.46 -20.42
CA PRO A 708 -4.84 23.29 -19.28
C PRO A 708 -5.62 24.60 -19.28
#